data_4ca459bce1697524b43d9c8b1abe54b5
#
_entry.id   4ca459bce1697524b43d9c8b1abe54b5
#
_cell.length_a   1.000
_cell.length_b   1.000
_cell.length_c   1.000
_cell.angle_alpha   90.00
_cell.angle_beta   90.00
_cell.angle_gamma   90.00
#
_symmetry.space_group_name_H-M   'P 1'
#
loop_
_entity.id
_entity.type
_entity.pdbx_description
1 polymer ?
#
loop_
_entity_poly.entity_id
_entity_poly.type
_entity_poly.pdbx_seq_one_letter_code
_entity_poly.pdbx_strand_id
1 'polypeptide(L)'
;CRMDTCFDLERCRRTGFKVYVYPDVGEKTSTNFQNILASLRASQYYTSDPEKACLFVPAYDTLDRDHLSADYIHNLGAKISRLKYWNNGKNHIIFNLYSGTWPEYLEDVGFNLGEAILAKASFGDNYYRHGFDISFPLIGKTHPHMQGTQGFLKANYFPPRRKYLLSFKGKRLHSFLSRLSSVYPVKLNITLVSMDKLSLMKSAYLIEMNYHSNEIWDYQSLLHNSTFCMVPRGRRLGSFRFLESLQAACIPVVLANGWKLPFDEVIDWSKASLAWEERLLLQVPGILREVQDNRIMLLRQQSQFLWDKYFSSMDVIIRSTLEIIHDRVFPEQARPAFAWNSQPGALYFNSDTAPSSYPFYHGLLGVDAPMKFTAVIQATAPVTSSAAPIVKLLRNLVQSSSCNEIVVLWHCGKPPIPNDRWRVLVPQDGAHEIPIRVIDDQPKTMGRRFLPRQFTTDAILSLDDDVMLNSQEIDFAFDVWRSFPDRIVGFPARSHFWNSSKSKWVYTSKWSNSYSIVLTGAAFIHRYYLKLYSEWLPPSLRKTVDETSNCEDILMNMLVAHVTRLPPVKVTQKKQYKDTSASQPWSDPRHFAERQTCMQSFEAWFGYMPLISSETRFDPSLYKDNVSVTRKKYPKIEI
;
A
#
# COMPACT_ATOMS: atom_id res chain seq x y z
N CYS A 1 21.99 -27.62 3.81
CA CYS A 1 21.02 -27.73 2.72
C CYS A 1 20.86 -26.40 1.98
N ARG A 2 20.80 -26.46 0.66
CA ARG A 2 20.44 -25.36 -0.26
C ARG A 2 19.48 -25.91 -1.31
N MET A 3 18.82 -25.04 -2.06
CA MET A 3 17.85 -25.45 -3.10
C MET A 3 18.51 -26.34 -4.18
N ASP A 4 19.78 -26.11 -4.50
CA ASP A 4 20.53 -26.88 -5.49
C ASP A 4 21.01 -28.23 -5.00
N THR A 5 21.07 -28.47 -3.68
CA THR A 5 21.59 -29.71 -3.08
C THR A 5 20.52 -30.61 -2.47
N CYS A 6 19.56 -30.01 -1.77
CA CYS A 6 18.55 -30.74 -0.97
C CYS A 6 17.13 -30.70 -1.59
N PHE A 7 16.98 -30.13 -2.79
CA PHE A 7 15.70 -30.02 -3.45
C PHE A 7 15.79 -30.54 -4.90
N ASP A 8 14.80 -31.32 -5.35
CA ASP A 8 14.75 -31.80 -6.73
C ASP A 8 14.10 -30.74 -7.63
N LEU A 9 14.92 -29.82 -8.15
CA LEU A 9 14.49 -28.76 -9.04
C LEU A 9 14.05 -29.31 -10.42
N GLU A 10 14.63 -30.42 -10.88
CA GLU A 10 14.29 -31.02 -12.19
C GLU A 10 12.85 -31.53 -12.19
N ARG A 11 12.39 -32.11 -11.07
CA ARG A 11 10.99 -32.49 -10.90
C ARG A 11 10.07 -31.29 -11.11
N CYS A 12 10.39 -30.17 -10.46
CA CYS A 12 9.59 -28.94 -10.52
C CYS A 12 9.59 -28.29 -11.91
N ARG A 13 10.73 -28.33 -12.61
CA ARG A 13 10.83 -27.80 -13.97
C ARG A 13 9.95 -28.57 -14.96
N ARG A 14 9.82 -29.89 -14.77
CA ARG A 14 8.97 -30.74 -15.64
C ARG A 14 7.48 -30.57 -15.40
N THR A 15 7.07 -30.40 -14.14
CA THR A 15 5.64 -30.41 -13.74
C THR A 15 5.08 -29.04 -13.41
N GLY A 16 5.92 -28.00 -13.36
CA GLY A 16 5.59 -26.70 -12.80
C GLY A 16 5.54 -26.72 -11.27
N PHE A 17 5.34 -25.56 -10.66
CA PHE A 17 5.20 -25.48 -9.20
C PHE A 17 3.83 -25.95 -8.76
N LYS A 18 3.72 -27.20 -8.35
CA LYS A 18 2.50 -27.82 -7.82
C LYS A 18 2.75 -28.39 -6.44
N VAL A 19 1.74 -28.27 -5.57
CA VAL A 19 1.80 -28.67 -4.16
C VAL A 19 0.81 -29.79 -3.92
N TYR A 20 1.29 -30.90 -3.42
CA TYR A 20 0.48 -32.04 -3.00
C TYR A 20 0.38 -32.07 -1.47
N VAL A 21 -0.83 -32.19 -0.98
CA VAL A 21 -1.11 -32.40 0.45
C VAL A 21 -1.47 -33.87 0.63
N TYR A 22 -0.72 -34.58 1.50
CA TYR A 22 -1.04 -35.97 1.79
C TYR A 22 -2.49 -36.15 2.28
N PRO A 23 -3.10 -37.32 2.06
CA PRO A 23 -4.43 -37.64 2.61
C PRO A 23 -4.45 -37.53 4.13
N ASP A 24 -5.59 -37.19 4.68
CA ASP A 24 -5.81 -37.19 6.11
C ASP A 24 -5.62 -38.63 6.68
N VAL A 25 -4.85 -38.72 7.74
CA VAL A 25 -4.49 -39.99 8.38
C VAL A 25 -5.33 -40.29 9.63
N GLY A 26 -6.37 -39.49 9.91
CA GLY A 26 -7.26 -39.66 11.06
C GLY A 26 -6.63 -39.31 12.41
N GLU A 27 -5.47 -38.64 12.42
CA GLU A 27 -4.83 -38.14 13.63
C GLU A 27 -5.45 -36.82 14.08
N LYS A 28 -5.37 -36.53 15.39
CA LYS A 28 -5.84 -35.25 15.93
C LYS A 28 -5.03 -34.09 15.31
N THR A 29 -5.72 -33.10 14.81
CA THR A 29 -5.14 -31.88 14.23
C THR A 29 -5.68 -30.63 14.90
N SER A 30 -4.82 -29.64 15.13
CA SER A 30 -5.21 -28.32 15.64
C SER A 30 -5.97 -27.50 14.58
N THR A 31 -6.79 -26.57 15.00
CA THR A 31 -7.52 -25.66 14.10
C THR A 31 -6.57 -24.90 13.19
N ASN A 32 -5.44 -24.42 13.70
CA ASN A 32 -4.43 -23.73 12.90
C ASN A 32 -3.85 -24.63 11.81
N PHE A 33 -3.58 -25.89 12.10
CA PHE A 33 -3.08 -26.82 11.10
C PHE A 33 -4.13 -27.16 10.03
N GLN A 34 -5.38 -27.36 10.44
CA GLN A 34 -6.50 -27.54 9.50
C GLN A 34 -6.64 -26.32 8.57
N ASN A 35 -6.51 -25.10 9.10
CA ASN A 35 -6.53 -23.87 8.32
C ASN A 35 -5.36 -23.79 7.33
N ILE A 36 -4.15 -24.22 7.72
CA ILE A 36 -3.01 -24.31 6.81
C ILE A 36 -3.30 -25.28 5.66
N LEU A 37 -3.77 -26.49 5.97
CA LEU A 37 -4.09 -27.49 4.95
C LEU A 37 -5.24 -27.03 4.02
N ALA A 38 -6.25 -26.36 4.56
CA ALA A 38 -7.34 -25.79 3.77
C ALA A 38 -6.84 -24.70 2.81
N SER A 39 -5.98 -23.80 3.29
CA SER A 39 -5.37 -22.75 2.47
C SER A 39 -4.47 -23.32 1.36
N LEU A 40 -3.71 -24.37 1.65
CA LEU A 40 -2.90 -25.09 0.66
C LEU A 40 -3.77 -25.70 -0.44
N ARG A 41 -4.86 -26.39 -0.05
CA ARG A 41 -5.80 -27.02 -1.00
C ARG A 41 -6.59 -26.01 -1.83
N ALA A 42 -6.85 -24.81 -1.29
CA ALA A 42 -7.49 -23.71 -2.00
C ALA A 42 -6.54 -22.91 -2.91
N SER A 43 -5.22 -23.13 -2.80
CA SER A 43 -4.24 -22.38 -3.57
C SER A 43 -4.22 -22.78 -5.05
N GLN A 44 -3.84 -21.85 -5.93
CA GLN A 44 -3.65 -22.11 -7.38
C GLN A 44 -2.55 -23.15 -7.66
N TYR A 45 -1.73 -23.45 -6.69
CA TYR A 45 -0.64 -24.41 -6.80
C TYR A 45 -1.05 -25.85 -6.45
N TYR A 46 -2.23 -26.04 -5.88
CA TYR A 46 -2.67 -27.36 -5.42
C TYR A 46 -2.81 -28.37 -6.56
N THR A 47 -2.43 -29.62 -6.28
CA THR A 47 -2.68 -30.77 -7.13
C THR A 47 -3.08 -31.99 -6.29
N SER A 48 -4.06 -32.75 -6.76
CA SER A 48 -4.43 -34.04 -6.17
C SER A 48 -3.55 -35.20 -6.67
N ASP A 49 -2.74 -34.96 -7.72
CA ASP A 49 -1.88 -35.96 -8.34
C ASP A 49 -0.45 -35.81 -7.79
N PRO A 50 0.03 -36.78 -6.98
CA PRO A 50 1.38 -36.71 -6.40
C PRO A 50 2.50 -36.81 -7.45
N GLU A 51 2.25 -37.40 -8.63
CA GLU A 51 3.25 -37.48 -9.68
C GLU A 51 3.53 -36.12 -10.33
N LYS A 52 2.55 -35.21 -10.29
CA LYS A 52 2.68 -33.84 -10.77
C LYS A 52 3.18 -32.87 -9.70
N ALA A 53 3.38 -33.32 -8.47
CA ALA A 53 3.77 -32.46 -7.38
C ALA A 53 5.24 -32.09 -7.45
N CYS A 54 5.53 -30.80 -7.28
CA CYS A 54 6.87 -30.25 -7.03
C CYS A 54 7.17 -30.24 -5.52
N LEU A 55 6.17 -29.90 -4.69
CA LEU A 55 6.29 -29.77 -3.24
C LEU A 55 5.25 -30.66 -2.55
N PHE A 56 5.61 -31.28 -1.44
CA PHE A 56 4.79 -32.17 -0.65
C PHE A 56 4.58 -31.62 0.76
N VAL A 57 3.37 -31.78 1.31
CA VAL A 57 3.02 -31.36 2.66
C VAL A 57 2.40 -32.54 3.42
N PRO A 58 3.05 -33.06 4.46
CA PRO A 58 2.49 -34.10 5.32
C PRO A 58 1.21 -33.62 6.01
N ALA A 59 0.22 -34.52 6.15
CA ALA A 59 -1.04 -34.24 6.85
C ALA A 59 -0.97 -34.52 8.37
N TYR A 60 0.20 -34.68 8.92
CA TYR A 60 0.43 -34.75 10.36
C TYR A 60 0.62 -33.34 10.94
N ASP A 61 -0.04 -33.05 12.06
CA ASP A 61 0.13 -31.75 12.74
C ASP A 61 1.52 -31.67 13.39
N THR A 62 2.36 -30.83 12.80
CA THR A 62 3.73 -30.59 13.23
C THR A 62 3.89 -29.24 13.94
N LEU A 63 2.78 -28.49 14.15
CA LEU A 63 2.84 -27.13 14.66
C LEU A 63 3.36 -27.07 16.09
N ASP A 64 2.93 -27.99 16.95
CA ASP A 64 3.30 -27.99 18.35
C ASP A 64 4.18 -29.19 18.72
N ARG A 65 5.43 -28.91 19.04
CA ARG A 65 6.43 -29.89 19.46
C ARG A 65 6.84 -29.74 20.93
N ASP A 66 6.01 -29.06 21.73
CA ASP A 66 6.15 -29.04 23.18
C ASP A 66 5.54 -30.31 23.77
N HIS A 67 6.35 -31.15 24.40
CA HIS A 67 5.94 -32.44 25.00
C HIS A 67 4.80 -32.32 26.04
N LEU A 68 4.64 -31.12 26.62
CA LEU A 68 3.60 -30.82 27.60
C LEU A 68 2.30 -30.33 26.92
N SER A 69 2.31 -30.17 25.61
CA SER A 69 1.12 -29.71 24.89
C SER A 69 0.12 -30.86 24.66
N ALA A 70 -1.18 -30.54 24.76
CA ALA A 70 -2.25 -31.44 24.42
C ALA A 70 -2.32 -31.79 22.89
N ASP A 71 -1.65 -31.00 22.07
CA ASP A 71 -1.58 -31.17 20.61
C ASP A 71 -0.28 -31.86 20.17
N TYR A 72 0.54 -32.35 21.11
CA TYR A 72 1.77 -33.08 20.81
C TYR A 72 1.48 -34.45 20.21
N ILE A 73 2.05 -34.73 19.04
CA ILE A 73 1.96 -36.05 18.38
C ILE A 73 3.21 -36.86 18.69
N HIS A 74 3.01 -38.00 19.33
CA HIS A 74 4.09 -38.94 19.64
C HIS A 74 4.58 -39.71 18.41
N ASN A 75 5.89 -40.09 18.40
CA ASN A 75 6.52 -40.86 17.34
C ASN A 75 6.36 -40.26 15.94
N LEU A 76 6.28 -38.94 15.83
CA LEU A 76 6.04 -38.24 14.59
C LEU A 76 7.08 -38.53 13.51
N GLY A 77 8.38 -38.63 13.87
CA GLY A 77 9.44 -38.98 12.94
C GLY A 77 9.22 -40.34 12.26
N ALA A 78 8.80 -41.37 13.03
CA ALA A 78 8.51 -42.70 12.49
C ALA A 78 7.24 -42.69 11.62
N LYS A 79 6.25 -41.83 11.91
CA LYS A 79 5.04 -41.68 11.10
C LYS A 79 5.34 -41.03 9.77
N ILE A 80 6.09 -39.91 9.78
CA ILE A 80 6.47 -39.16 8.58
C ILE A 80 7.40 -39.98 7.68
N SER A 81 8.37 -40.72 8.22
CA SER A 81 9.30 -41.55 7.44
C SER A 81 8.61 -42.69 6.67
N ARG A 82 7.40 -43.10 7.06
CA ARG A 82 6.58 -44.13 6.38
C ARG A 82 5.74 -43.55 5.22
N LEU A 83 5.70 -42.24 5.03
CA LEU A 83 4.98 -41.64 3.91
C LEU A 83 5.61 -42.05 2.57
N LYS A 84 4.78 -42.49 1.63
CA LYS A 84 5.20 -43.08 0.35
C LYS A 84 6.21 -42.21 -0.43
N TYR A 85 6.09 -40.90 -0.37
CA TYR A 85 6.91 -39.96 -1.14
C TYR A 85 7.91 -39.20 -0.28
N TRP A 86 8.12 -39.59 0.99
CA TRP A 86 8.97 -38.84 1.95
C TRP A 86 10.40 -38.64 1.47
N ASN A 87 11.03 -39.66 0.91
CA ASN A 87 12.38 -39.60 0.35
C ASN A 87 13.36 -38.74 1.19
N ASN A 88 13.54 -39.07 2.46
CA ASN A 88 14.36 -38.30 3.42
C ASN A 88 13.98 -36.79 3.49
N GLY A 89 12.73 -36.44 3.28
CA GLY A 89 12.25 -35.04 3.32
C GLY A 89 12.47 -34.24 2.05
N LYS A 90 13.09 -34.82 1.01
CA LYS A 90 13.33 -34.11 -0.24
C LYS A 90 12.03 -33.60 -0.85
N ASN A 91 11.99 -32.32 -1.24
CA ASN A 91 10.79 -31.62 -1.74
C ASN A 91 9.60 -31.61 -0.77
N HIS A 92 9.83 -31.68 0.53
CA HIS A 92 8.81 -31.55 1.55
C HIS A 92 8.94 -30.23 2.32
N ILE A 93 7.82 -29.74 2.83
CA ILE A 93 7.77 -28.63 3.77
C ILE A 93 7.09 -29.06 5.07
N ILE A 94 7.68 -28.68 6.19
CA ILE A 94 7.18 -28.92 7.55
C ILE A 94 6.90 -27.57 8.19
N PHE A 95 5.70 -27.39 8.74
CA PHE A 95 5.30 -26.18 9.47
C PHE A 95 5.47 -26.39 10.96
N ASN A 96 6.05 -25.42 11.67
CA ASN A 96 6.20 -25.47 13.12
C ASN A 96 6.01 -24.10 13.76
N LEU A 97 5.17 -24.00 14.78
CA LEU A 97 4.93 -22.77 15.53
C LEU A 97 5.60 -22.80 16.92
N TYR A 98 5.61 -23.96 17.55
CA TYR A 98 6.12 -24.14 18.90
C TYR A 98 7.11 -25.30 18.94
N SER A 99 8.35 -25.00 19.28
CA SER A 99 9.39 -25.99 19.53
C SER A 99 9.90 -25.89 20.95
N GLY A 100 10.46 -26.98 21.42
CA GLY A 100 11.04 -27.10 22.75
C GLY A 100 10.04 -27.09 23.89
N THR A 101 10.41 -27.73 24.98
CA THR A 101 9.64 -27.87 26.21
C THR A 101 10.37 -27.16 27.34
N TRP A 102 9.65 -26.72 28.37
CA TRP A 102 10.24 -26.21 29.58
C TRP A 102 11.19 -27.27 30.21
N PRO A 103 12.36 -26.87 30.78
CA PRO A 103 12.84 -25.50 30.99
C PRO A 103 13.67 -24.93 29.83
N GLU A 104 14.23 -25.71 28.91
CA GLU A 104 15.27 -25.31 27.98
C GLU A 104 14.72 -24.60 26.75
N TYR A 105 13.49 -24.96 26.30
CA TYR A 105 12.87 -24.48 25.06
C TYR A 105 13.77 -24.56 23.83
N LEU A 106 14.42 -25.74 23.64
CA LEU A 106 15.27 -26.00 22.51
C LEU A 106 14.53 -25.76 21.17
N GLU A 107 15.29 -25.32 20.17
CA GLU A 107 14.68 -24.97 18.88
C GLU A 107 14.44 -26.16 17.95
N ASP A 108 14.86 -27.36 18.31
CA ASP A 108 14.62 -28.53 17.49
C ASP A 108 13.13 -28.93 17.44
N VAL A 109 12.72 -29.64 16.42
CA VAL A 109 11.34 -30.12 16.25
C VAL A 109 11.14 -31.55 16.80
N GLY A 110 12.15 -32.15 17.42
CA GLY A 110 12.10 -33.45 18.09
C GLY A 110 12.08 -34.66 17.13
N PHE A 111 12.44 -34.49 15.85
CA PHE A 111 12.64 -35.57 14.88
C PHE A 111 13.52 -35.10 13.73
N ASN A 112 14.09 -36.10 13.00
CA ASN A 112 14.95 -35.82 11.87
C ASN A 112 14.14 -35.33 10.66
N LEU A 113 14.38 -34.08 10.23
CA LEU A 113 13.75 -33.45 9.06
C LEU A 113 14.37 -33.91 7.73
N GLY A 114 15.59 -34.47 7.75
CA GLY A 114 16.32 -34.76 6.52
C GLY A 114 16.53 -33.51 5.68
N GLU A 115 16.10 -33.58 4.41
CA GLU A 115 16.18 -32.52 3.41
C GLU A 115 14.89 -31.68 3.31
N ALA A 116 13.96 -31.79 4.26
CA ALA A 116 12.73 -31.01 4.23
C ALA A 116 12.99 -29.52 4.53
N ILE A 117 12.25 -28.66 3.87
CA ILE A 117 12.18 -27.24 4.19
C ILE A 117 11.43 -27.10 5.52
N LEU A 118 11.99 -26.36 6.46
CA LEU A 118 11.33 -26.04 7.72
C LEU A 118 10.75 -24.62 7.67
N ALA A 119 9.42 -24.51 7.70
CA ALA A 119 8.72 -23.26 7.90
C ALA A 119 8.39 -23.11 9.39
N LYS A 120 9.26 -22.41 10.13
CA LYS A 120 9.21 -22.37 11.59
C LYS A 120 9.03 -20.96 12.11
N ALA A 121 8.15 -20.79 13.07
CA ALA A 121 8.05 -19.56 13.85
C ALA A 121 9.15 -19.51 14.92
N SER A 122 9.54 -18.30 15.31
CA SER A 122 10.57 -18.10 16.35
C SER A 122 11.93 -18.68 15.99
N PHE A 123 12.34 -18.61 14.75
CA PHE A 123 13.63 -19.12 14.28
C PHE A 123 14.80 -18.33 14.87
N GLY A 124 15.78 -19.04 15.42
CA GLY A 124 17.08 -18.49 15.80
C GLY A 124 18.07 -18.50 14.62
N ASP A 125 18.91 -17.49 14.53
CA ASP A 125 19.90 -17.33 13.46
C ASP A 125 20.82 -18.55 13.30
N ASN A 126 21.20 -19.17 14.42
CA ASN A 126 22.09 -20.33 14.44
C ASN A 126 21.47 -21.64 13.87
N TYR A 127 20.15 -21.72 13.79
CA TYR A 127 19.41 -22.89 13.31
C TYR A 127 18.79 -22.69 11.93
N TYR A 128 18.83 -21.48 11.40
CA TYR A 128 18.21 -21.11 10.14
C TYR A 128 19.10 -21.43 8.94
N ARG A 129 18.63 -22.30 8.05
CA ARG A 129 19.32 -22.61 6.79
C ARG A 129 18.95 -21.55 5.75
N HIS A 130 19.84 -20.56 5.57
CA HIS A 130 19.63 -19.44 4.67
C HIS A 130 19.34 -19.89 3.23
N GLY A 131 18.32 -19.28 2.61
CA GLY A 131 17.88 -19.61 1.24
C GLY A 131 17.20 -20.97 1.10
N PHE A 132 16.97 -21.69 2.21
CA PHE A 132 16.30 -22.98 2.24
C PHE A 132 15.09 -23.00 3.18
N ASP A 133 15.29 -22.70 4.47
CA ASP A 133 14.21 -22.63 5.44
C ASP A 133 13.38 -21.34 5.30
N ILE A 134 12.24 -21.28 5.95
CA ILE A 134 11.36 -20.12 5.98
C ILE A 134 11.10 -19.70 7.42
N SER A 135 11.44 -18.46 7.75
CA SER A 135 10.99 -17.88 9.00
C SER A 135 9.49 -17.55 8.89
N PHE A 136 8.68 -18.41 9.51
CA PHE A 136 7.24 -18.36 9.48
C PHE A 136 6.70 -17.43 10.58
N PRO A 137 5.59 -16.68 10.40
CA PRO A 137 5.04 -15.84 11.44
C PRO A 137 4.44 -16.67 12.59
N LEU A 138 4.60 -16.18 13.83
CA LEU A 138 3.95 -16.77 14.98
C LEU A 138 2.52 -16.22 15.09
N ILE A 139 1.54 -17.04 14.70
CA ILE A 139 0.13 -16.70 14.63
C ILE A 139 -0.60 -17.01 15.94
N GLY A 140 -1.49 -16.09 16.35
CA GLY A 140 -2.37 -16.28 17.51
C GLY A 140 -3.58 -17.17 17.19
N LYS A 141 -4.29 -17.61 18.23
CA LYS A 141 -5.52 -18.44 18.09
C LYS A 141 -6.68 -17.70 17.39
N THR A 142 -6.67 -16.38 17.46
CA THR A 142 -7.71 -15.50 16.88
C THR A 142 -7.32 -14.93 15.53
N HIS A 143 -6.20 -15.41 14.96
CA HIS A 143 -5.75 -14.93 13.64
C HIS A 143 -6.76 -15.32 12.56
N PRO A 144 -7.18 -14.41 11.66
CA PRO A 144 -8.15 -14.72 10.62
C PRO A 144 -7.67 -15.85 9.70
N HIS A 145 -8.58 -16.75 9.31
CA HIS A 145 -8.26 -17.81 8.35
C HIS A 145 -8.34 -17.32 6.91
N MET A 146 -9.47 -16.72 6.54
CA MET A 146 -9.77 -16.24 5.19
C MET A 146 -10.26 -14.79 5.26
N GLN A 147 -10.15 -14.04 4.16
CA GLN A 147 -10.64 -12.67 4.05
C GLN A 147 -10.13 -11.78 5.19
N GLY A 148 -8.81 -11.77 5.40
CA GLY A 148 -8.16 -11.08 6.51
C GLY A 148 -8.75 -9.71 6.81
N THR A 149 -8.90 -9.40 8.08
CA THR A 149 -9.26 -8.06 8.52
C THR A 149 -8.21 -7.06 8.05
N GLN A 150 -8.66 -5.95 7.47
CA GLN A 150 -7.77 -4.82 7.19
C GLN A 150 -7.06 -4.39 8.48
N GLY A 151 -5.85 -3.86 8.35
CA GLY A 151 -5.17 -3.21 9.47
C GLY A 151 -6.08 -2.17 10.11
N PHE A 152 -5.99 -1.98 11.42
CA PHE A 152 -6.87 -1.07 12.17
C PHE A 152 -6.74 0.40 11.72
N LEU A 153 -5.68 0.75 11.03
CA LEU A 153 -5.49 2.08 10.49
C LEU A 153 -6.13 2.17 9.10
N LYS A 154 -7.36 2.60 9.05
CA LYS A 154 -8.05 2.90 7.80
C LYS A 154 -7.46 4.19 7.20
N ALA A 155 -6.43 4.07 6.38
CA ALA A 155 -5.89 5.13 5.52
C ALA A 155 -5.50 6.47 6.19
N ASN A 156 -5.62 6.61 7.49
CA ASN A 156 -5.24 7.82 8.22
C ASN A 156 -3.98 7.59 9.04
N TYR A 157 -2.86 8.08 8.54
CA TYR A 157 -1.55 7.94 9.16
C TYR A 157 -1.23 9.06 10.16
N PHE A 158 -2.12 10.01 10.33
CA PHE A 158 -1.96 11.16 11.19
C PHE A 158 -2.76 11.05 12.50
N PRO A 159 -2.29 11.65 13.58
CA PRO A 159 -0.97 12.24 13.74
C PRO A 159 0.14 11.17 13.77
N PRO A 160 1.38 11.53 13.41
CA PRO A 160 2.52 10.59 13.48
C PRO A 160 2.69 10.04 14.88
N ARG A 161 2.66 10.90 15.89
CA ARG A 161 2.72 10.50 17.30
C ARG A 161 1.32 10.30 17.85
N ARG A 162 1.11 9.14 18.48
CA ARG A 162 -0.13 8.79 19.17
C ARG A 162 -0.05 9.17 20.66
N LYS A 163 -1.15 8.95 21.39
CA LYS A 163 -1.27 9.27 22.81
C LYS A 163 -0.11 8.74 23.65
N TYR A 164 0.32 7.51 23.37
CA TYR A 164 1.44 6.87 24.06
C TYR A 164 2.64 6.73 23.13
N LEU A 165 3.83 7.04 23.63
CA LEU A 165 5.07 6.85 22.88
C LEU A 165 5.36 5.38 22.65
N LEU A 166 5.38 4.60 23.72
CA LEU A 166 5.73 3.18 23.75
C LEU A 166 4.80 2.43 24.70
N SER A 167 4.34 1.26 24.28
CA SER A 167 3.53 0.39 25.12
C SER A 167 4.06 -1.04 25.16
N PHE A 168 3.77 -1.68 26.29
CA PHE A 168 3.95 -3.10 26.51
C PHE A 168 2.92 -3.61 27.53
N LYS A 169 2.25 -4.74 27.22
CA LYS A 169 1.40 -5.47 28.17
C LYS A 169 1.75 -6.95 28.11
N GLY A 170 2.16 -7.53 29.23
CA GLY A 170 2.53 -8.95 29.32
C GLY A 170 2.66 -9.45 30.73
N LYS A 171 2.44 -10.76 30.93
CA LYS A 171 2.40 -11.36 32.27
C LYS A 171 3.78 -11.55 32.93
N ARG A 172 4.88 -11.70 32.16
CA ARG A 172 6.27 -11.83 32.68
C ARG A 172 7.26 -11.57 31.56
N LEU A 173 8.28 -10.78 31.82
CA LEU A 173 9.57 -10.82 31.10
C LEU A 173 10.44 -11.89 31.78
N HIS A 174 10.46 -13.08 31.21
CA HIS A 174 11.17 -14.21 31.81
C HIS A 174 12.65 -14.16 31.43
N SER A 175 13.52 -14.33 32.32
CA SER A 175 14.99 -14.48 32.20
C SER A 175 15.85 -13.23 31.98
N PHE A 176 15.50 -12.32 31.10
CA PHE A 176 16.33 -11.14 30.84
C PHE A 176 16.27 -10.13 32.02
N LEU A 177 15.08 -9.88 32.55
CA LEU A 177 14.92 -9.02 33.72
C LEU A 177 15.32 -9.69 35.04
N SER A 178 15.36 -11.02 35.11
CA SER A 178 15.90 -11.70 36.28
C SER A 178 17.42 -11.51 36.42
N ARG A 179 18.14 -11.33 35.31
CA ARG A 179 19.57 -10.96 35.32
C ARG A 179 19.77 -9.48 35.66
N LEU A 180 18.84 -8.59 35.25
CA LEU A 180 18.87 -7.18 35.66
C LEU A 180 18.42 -7.00 37.12
N SER A 181 17.53 -7.84 37.64
CA SER A 181 17.09 -7.79 39.05
C SER A 181 18.15 -8.27 40.05
N SER A 182 19.16 -9.00 39.60
CA SER A 182 20.32 -9.33 40.43
C SER A 182 21.30 -8.16 40.58
N VAL A 183 21.24 -7.18 39.67
CA VAL A 183 22.07 -5.95 39.68
C VAL A 183 21.28 -4.77 40.25
N TYR A 184 19.93 -4.77 40.10
CA TYR A 184 19.03 -3.78 40.64
C TYR A 184 17.79 -4.47 41.20
N PRO A 185 17.48 -4.35 42.51
CA PRO A 185 16.36 -5.03 43.14
C PRO A 185 15.01 -4.36 42.83
N VAL A 186 14.62 -4.34 41.54
CA VAL A 186 13.37 -3.72 41.11
C VAL A 186 12.58 -4.72 40.29
N LYS A 187 11.40 -5.11 40.81
CA LYS A 187 10.41 -5.91 40.06
C LYS A 187 9.79 -5.02 38.97
N LEU A 188 10.20 -5.22 37.73
CA LEU A 188 9.71 -4.44 36.58
C LEU A 188 8.40 -5.02 36.02
N ASN A 189 7.27 -4.37 36.29
CA ASN A 189 6.08 -4.42 35.44
C ASN A 189 6.09 -3.15 34.57
N ILE A 190 6.52 -3.24 33.33
CA ILE A 190 6.53 -2.09 32.41
C ILE A 190 5.12 -1.94 31.85
N THR A 191 4.43 -0.83 32.18
CA THR A 191 3.06 -0.62 31.70
C THR A 191 2.90 0.77 31.16
N LEU A 192 3.52 1.52 30.56
CA LEU A 192 3.18 2.83 29.94
C LEU A 192 4.19 3.95 30.12
N VAL A 193 4.57 4.53 28.99
CA VAL A 193 5.11 5.89 28.95
C VAL A 193 4.05 6.79 28.31
N SER A 194 3.35 7.59 29.12
CA SER A 194 2.43 8.63 28.68
C SER A 194 3.21 9.89 28.31
N MET A 195 2.89 10.51 27.17
CA MET A 195 3.31 11.88 26.87
C MET A 195 2.10 12.79 26.97
N ASP A 196 1.93 13.48 28.08
CA ASP A 196 1.10 14.68 28.17
C ASP A 196 1.98 15.93 28.14
N LYS A 197 1.62 16.81 27.18
CA LYS A 197 1.93 18.25 27.03
C LYS A 197 3.38 18.70 27.22
N LEU A 198 3.84 19.41 26.19
CA LEU A 198 4.89 20.42 26.30
C LEU A 198 4.65 21.33 27.51
N SER A 199 5.24 21.01 28.63
CA SER A 199 5.62 21.97 29.63
C SER A 199 6.97 21.55 30.16
N LEU A 200 7.92 22.45 30.01
CA LEU A 200 9.23 22.42 30.64
C LEU A 200 9.13 21.93 32.09
N MET A 201 9.56 20.69 32.34
CA MET A 201 10.15 20.33 33.63
C MET A 201 10.84 18.97 33.57
N LYS A 202 12.11 19.01 33.83
CA LYS A 202 13.03 18.05 34.45
C LYS A 202 12.57 16.61 34.52
N SER A 203 13.41 15.76 33.85
CA SER A 203 13.62 14.34 34.12
C SER A 203 12.85 13.78 35.33
N ALA A 204 11.72 13.16 35.00
CA ALA A 204 11.15 12.14 35.87
C ALA A 204 10.93 10.92 35.00
N TYR A 205 11.77 9.92 35.15
CA TYR A 205 11.53 8.56 34.68
C TYR A 205 10.38 8.02 35.54
N LEU A 206 9.14 8.19 35.10
CA LEU A 206 8.02 7.46 35.63
C LEU A 206 7.87 6.18 34.82
N ILE A 207 8.66 5.19 35.16
CA ILE A 207 8.31 3.79 35.02
C ILE A 207 7.41 3.54 36.23
N GLU A 208 6.12 3.87 36.14
CA GLU A 208 5.18 3.52 37.16
C GLU A 208 4.89 2.02 37.11
N MET A 209 5.44 1.36 38.10
CA MET A 209 5.08 0.00 38.47
C MET A 209 3.87 0.07 39.41
N ASN A 210 2.67 0.13 38.86
CA ASN A 210 1.48 0.04 39.65
C ASN A 210 1.03 -1.41 39.83
N TYR A 211 1.42 -2.00 40.95
CA TYR A 211 0.95 -3.31 41.40
C TYR A 211 -0.48 -3.28 41.96
N HIS A 212 -1.09 -2.10 42.12
CA HIS A 212 -2.35 -1.90 42.84
C HIS A 212 -3.39 -1.02 42.13
N SER A 213 -3.23 -0.64 40.86
CA SER A 213 -4.34 -0.03 40.16
C SER A 213 -5.19 -1.12 39.49
N ASN A 214 -6.46 -1.20 39.91
CA ASN A 214 -7.50 -2.00 39.24
C ASN A 214 -7.89 -1.46 37.86
N GLU A 215 -7.07 -0.69 37.21
CA GLU A 215 -7.26 -0.24 35.82
C GLU A 215 -6.97 -1.40 34.87
N ILE A 216 -8.04 -2.00 34.40
CA ILE A 216 -7.99 -3.03 33.34
C ILE A 216 -7.79 -2.29 32.03
N TRP A 217 -6.53 -2.12 31.63
CA TRP A 217 -6.21 -1.59 30.30
C TRP A 217 -6.67 -2.58 29.23
N ASP A 218 -7.55 -2.14 28.34
CA ASP A 218 -7.86 -2.91 27.15
C ASP A 218 -6.61 -3.00 26.24
N TYR A 219 -6.21 -4.23 25.94
CA TYR A 219 -4.97 -4.48 25.19
C TYR A 219 -5.02 -3.92 23.77
N GLN A 220 -6.16 -4.06 23.09
CA GLN A 220 -6.32 -3.57 21.72
C GLN A 220 -6.30 -2.04 21.70
N SER A 221 -7.03 -1.41 22.60
CA SER A 221 -7.04 0.04 22.76
C SER A 221 -5.63 0.59 23.05
N LEU A 222 -4.84 -0.13 23.85
CA LEU A 222 -3.46 0.26 24.14
C LEU A 222 -2.58 0.24 22.88
N LEU A 223 -2.67 -0.83 22.07
CA LEU A 223 -1.92 -0.93 20.82
C LEU A 223 -2.31 0.17 19.83
N HIS A 224 -3.60 0.45 19.69
CA HIS A 224 -4.10 1.49 18.79
C HIS A 224 -3.66 2.90 19.17
N ASN A 225 -3.53 3.17 20.46
CA ASN A 225 -3.15 4.49 20.97
C ASN A 225 -1.63 4.66 21.16
N SER A 226 -0.84 3.67 20.77
CA SER A 226 0.62 3.71 20.92
C SER A 226 1.32 3.93 19.59
N THR A 227 2.37 4.77 19.60
CA THR A 227 3.22 5.00 18.42
C THR A 227 4.11 3.79 18.17
N PHE A 228 4.74 3.28 19.24
CA PHE A 228 5.63 2.12 19.24
C PHE A 228 5.11 1.05 20.20
N CYS A 229 5.26 -0.22 19.79
CA CYS A 229 4.89 -1.37 20.60
C CYS A 229 6.11 -2.25 20.85
N MET A 230 6.44 -2.45 22.12
CA MET A 230 7.59 -3.25 22.49
C MET A 230 7.32 -4.74 22.25
N VAL A 231 8.21 -5.39 21.53
CA VAL A 231 8.17 -6.82 21.18
C VAL A 231 9.44 -7.49 21.72
N PRO A 232 9.56 -7.72 23.02
CA PRO A 232 10.67 -8.45 23.57
C PRO A 232 10.50 -9.94 23.33
N ARG A 233 11.62 -10.69 23.32
CA ARG A 233 11.56 -12.14 23.34
C ARG A 233 10.81 -12.64 24.58
N GLY A 234 10.12 -13.76 24.40
CA GLY A 234 9.54 -14.51 25.50
C GLY A 234 10.45 -15.67 25.92
N ARG A 235 9.83 -16.79 26.29
CA ARG A 235 10.53 -18.08 26.49
C ARG A 235 11.16 -18.57 25.20
N ARG A 236 10.45 -18.38 24.09
CA ARG A 236 10.95 -18.55 22.72
C ARG A 236 11.30 -17.18 22.14
N LEU A 237 12.07 -17.13 21.05
CA LEU A 237 12.50 -15.87 20.43
C LEU A 237 11.32 -15.05 19.91
N GLY A 238 10.36 -15.69 19.23
CA GLY A 238 9.21 -15.01 18.65
C GLY A 238 8.15 -14.63 19.66
N SER A 239 7.32 -13.66 19.28
CA SER A 239 6.21 -13.15 20.09
C SER A 239 4.97 -12.88 19.21
N PHE A 240 3.79 -13.27 19.69
CA PHE A 240 2.50 -12.90 19.07
C PHE A 240 2.34 -11.40 18.89
N ARG A 241 2.91 -10.61 19.82
CA ARG A 241 2.85 -9.14 19.77
C ARG A 241 3.39 -8.55 18.49
N PHE A 242 4.27 -9.25 17.79
CA PHE A 242 4.81 -8.78 16.54
C PHE A 242 3.71 -8.58 15.50
N LEU A 243 2.91 -9.60 15.22
CA LEU A 243 1.78 -9.50 14.29
C LEU A 243 0.66 -8.61 14.83
N GLU A 244 0.37 -8.66 16.13
CA GLU A 244 -0.62 -7.81 16.78
C GLU A 244 -0.25 -6.32 16.65
N SER A 245 1.03 -5.99 16.77
CA SER A 245 1.53 -4.61 16.55
C SER A 245 1.35 -4.15 15.11
N LEU A 246 1.68 -5.00 14.14
CA LEU A 246 1.46 -4.70 12.73
C LEU A 246 -0.03 -4.46 12.45
N GLN A 247 -0.90 -5.34 12.95
CA GLN A 247 -2.35 -5.22 12.81
C GLN A 247 -2.89 -3.89 13.38
N ALA A 248 -2.38 -3.46 14.52
CA ALA A 248 -2.79 -2.22 15.19
C ALA A 248 -2.14 -0.95 14.60
N ALA A 249 -1.34 -1.06 13.55
CA ALA A 249 -0.50 0.02 13.03
C ALA A 249 0.39 0.66 14.12
N CYS A 250 0.79 -0.13 15.10
CA CYS A 250 1.77 0.23 16.10
C CYS A 250 3.15 -0.28 15.66
N ILE A 251 4.13 0.60 15.58
CA ILE A 251 5.45 0.24 15.04
C ILE A 251 6.15 -0.74 15.99
N PRO A 252 6.49 -1.98 15.56
CA PRO A 252 7.16 -2.95 16.41
C PRO A 252 8.56 -2.49 16.81
N VAL A 253 8.87 -2.58 18.09
CA VAL A 253 10.20 -2.40 18.67
C VAL A 253 10.69 -3.75 19.14
N VAL A 254 11.52 -4.41 18.34
CA VAL A 254 11.96 -5.77 18.55
C VAL A 254 13.19 -5.80 19.47
N LEU A 255 13.09 -6.56 20.55
CA LEU A 255 14.17 -6.82 21.52
C LEU A 255 14.31 -8.33 21.68
N ALA A 256 14.88 -8.99 20.67
CA ALA A 256 15.04 -10.45 20.61
C ALA A 256 16.30 -10.77 19.81
N ASN A 257 17.42 -10.92 20.52
CA ASN A 257 18.72 -11.17 19.88
C ASN A 257 18.72 -12.49 19.11
N GLY A 258 19.13 -12.43 17.85
CA GLY A 258 19.23 -13.60 16.97
C GLY A 258 17.89 -14.13 16.45
N TRP A 259 16.77 -13.41 16.62
CA TRP A 259 15.50 -13.81 16.03
C TRP A 259 15.46 -13.47 14.54
N LYS A 260 15.22 -14.48 13.72
CA LYS A 260 14.85 -14.30 12.31
C LYS A 260 13.39 -13.88 12.22
N LEU A 261 13.15 -12.63 11.82
CA LEU A 261 11.79 -12.10 11.68
C LEU A 261 11.03 -12.82 10.55
N PRO A 262 9.69 -12.81 10.58
CA PRO A 262 8.89 -13.49 9.56
C PRO A 262 9.26 -13.06 8.14
N PHE A 263 9.51 -14.03 7.26
CA PHE A 263 9.93 -13.80 5.86
C PHE A 263 11.14 -12.85 5.71
N ASP A 264 12.06 -12.87 6.68
CA ASP A 264 13.25 -12.00 6.77
C ASP A 264 14.13 -12.03 5.51
N GLU A 265 14.06 -13.10 4.73
CA GLU A 265 14.80 -13.24 3.49
C GLU A 265 14.31 -12.32 2.37
N VAL A 266 13.02 -12.01 2.35
CA VAL A 266 12.38 -11.20 1.28
C VAL A 266 11.85 -9.87 1.79
N ILE A 267 11.59 -9.73 3.10
CA ILE A 267 11.07 -8.52 3.73
C ILE A 267 12.20 -7.76 4.43
N ASP A 268 12.36 -6.50 4.05
CA ASP A 268 13.25 -5.55 4.74
C ASP A 268 12.55 -4.93 5.95
N TRP A 269 12.69 -5.58 7.09
CA TRP A 269 12.08 -5.14 8.35
C TRP A 269 12.62 -3.82 8.89
N SER A 270 13.77 -3.35 8.43
CA SER A 270 14.31 -2.03 8.81
C SER A 270 13.41 -0.87 8.36
N LYS A 271 12.53 -1.12 7.40
CA LYS A 271 11.53 -0.16 6.88
C LYS A 271 10.20 -0.18 7.63
N ALA A 272 9.93 -1.21 8.44
CA ALA A 272 8.63 -1.42 9.10
C ALA A 272 8.72 -1.59 10.62
N SER A 273 9.92 -1.80 11.15
CA SER A 273 10.16 -2.03 12.57
C SER A 273 11.47 -1.40 13.02
N LEU A 274 11.69 -1.35 14.33
CA LEU A 274 12.96 -0.99 14.93
C LEU A 274 13.46 -2.19 15.73
N ALA A 275 14.72 -2.57 15.56
CA ALA A 275 15.32 -3.69 16.27
C ALA A 275 16.59 -3.24 16.96
N TRP A 276 16.72 -3.59 18.25
CA TRP A 276 17.89 -3.31 19.06
C TRP A 276 18.25 -4.51 19.92
N GLU A 277 19.47 -4.50 20.43
CA GLU A 277 19.89 -5.52 21.38
C GLU A 277 19.10 -5.42 22.70
N GLU A 278 18.78 -6.57 23.29
CA GLU A 278 18.00 -6.70 24.52
C GLU A 278 18.60 -5.89 25.70
N ARG A 279 19.93 -5.78 25.75
CA ARG A 279 20.64 -4.99 26.79
C ARG A 279 20.32 -3.49 26.74
N LEU A 280 19.83 -2.97 25.61
CA LEU A 280 19.48 -1.55 25.44
C LEU A 280 18.07 -1.21 25.93
N LEU A 281 17.34 -2.16 26.53
CA LEU A 281 15.95 -1.99 26.97
C LEU A 281 15.69 -0.67 27.71
N LEU A 282 16.56 -0.29 28.65
CA LEU A 282 16.41 0.93 29.44
C LEU A 282 16.62 2.22 28.64
N GLN A 283 17.35 2.14 27.53
CA GLN A 283 17.65 3.28 26.65
C GLN A 283 16.56 3.47 25.59
N VAL A 284 15.77 2.44 25.28
CA VAL A 284 14.75 2.45 24.23
C VAL A 284 13.82 3.66 24.30
N PRO A 285 13.23 4.04 25.46
CA PRO A 285 12.36 5.20 25.52
C PRO A 285 13.05 6.52 25.15
N GLY A 286 14.33 6.67 25.51
CA GLY A 286 15.16 7.83 25.11
C GLY A 286 15.36 7.88 23.60
N ILE A 287 15.81 6.77 23.03
CA ILE A 287 16.04 6.64 21.58
C ILE A 287 14.74 6.92 20.78
N LEU A 288 13.61 6.40 21.22
CA LEU A 288 12.33 6.58 20.52
C LEU A 288 11.82 8.03 20.52
N ARG A 289 12.22 8.86 21.48
CA ARG A 289 11.88 10.29 21.48
C ARG A 289 12.56 11.04 20.37
N GLU A 290 13.76 10.61 20.01
CA GLU A 290 14.57 11.24 18.95
C GLU A 290 14.12 10.83 17.53
N VAL A 291 13.26 9.83 17.40
CA VAL A 291 12.75 9.40 16.07
C VAL A 291 11.85 10.51 15.50
N GLN A 292 12.20 11.02 14.35
CA GLN A 292 11.48 12.09 13.67
C GLN A 292 10.09 11.62 13.18
N ASP A 293 9.13 12.53 13.10
CA ASP A 293 7.75 12.24 12.73
C ASP A 293 7.60 11.68 11.31
N ASN A 294 8.42 12.16 10.36
CA ASN A 294 8.48 11.58 9.02
C ASN A 294 8.92 10.11 9.04
N ARG A 295 9.93 9.76 9.85
CA ARG A 295 10.37 8.37 10.00
C ARG A 295 9.31 7.50 10.66
N ILE A 296 8.59 8.01 11.67
CA ILE A 296 7.46 7.32 12.30
C ILE A 296 6.38 7.00 11.27
N MET A 297 6.05 7.96 10.41
CA MET A 297 5.07 7.74 9.34
C MET A 297 5.50 6.67 8.35
N LEU A 298 6.73 6.74 7.85
CA LEU A 298 7.24 5.77 6.89
C LEU A 298 7.22 4.35 7.47
N LEU A 299 7.68 4.17 8.71
CA LEU A 299 7.64 2.89 9.41
C LEU A 299 6.22 2.35 9.55
N ARG A 300 5.25 3.22 9.90
CA ARG A 300 3.85 2.83 10.06
C ARG A 300 3.20 2.46 8.74
N GLN A 301 3.41 3.25 7.70
CA GLN A 301 2.91 2.94 6.35
C GLN A 301 3.44 1.60 5.87
N GLN A 302 4.74 1.37 6.01
CA GLN A 302 5.36 0.12 5.61
C GLN A 302 4.85 -1.06 6.45
N SER A 303 4.69 -0.91 7.76
CA SER A 303 4.15 -1.96 8.61
C SER A 303 2.72 -2.36 8.23
N GLN A 304 1.88 -1.38 7.87
CA GLN A 304 0.52 -1.65 7.39
C GLN A 304 0.50 -2.30 6.01
N PHE A 305 1.35 -1.83 5.10
CA PHE A 305 1.52 -2.48 3.80
C PHE A 305 1.90 -3.96 3.95
N LEU A 306 2.88 -4.26 4.80
CA LEU A 306 3.31 -5.63 5.04
C LEU A 306 2.21 -6.47 5.69
N TRP A 307 1.49 -5.91 6.66
CA TRP A 307 0.35 -6.57 7.28
C TRP A 307 -0.71 -6.96 6.23
N ASP A 308 -1.19 -6.00 5.46
CA ASP A 308 -2.26 -6.23 4.50
C ASP A 308 -1.86 -7.24 3.42
N LYS A 309 -0.61 -7.16 2.97
CA LYS A 309 -0.13 -7.96 1.84
C LYS A 309 0.31 -9.37 2.22
N TYR A 310 0.87 -9.58 3.42
CA TYR A 310 1.53 -10.83 3.77
C TYR A 310 1.05 -11.51 5.05
N PHE A 311 0.37 -10.79 5.95
CA PHE A 311 0.10 -11.29 7.30
C PHE A 311 -1.36 -11.22 7.73
N SER A 312 -2.25 -10.61 6.95
CA SER A 312 -3.63 -10.31 7.35
C SER A 312 -4.50 -11.54 7.62
N SER A 313 -4.16 -12.69 7.06
CA SER A 313 -4.88 -13.95 7.28
C SER A 313 -4.01 -15.18 7.00
N MET A 314 -4.45 -16.36 7.43
CA MET A 314 -3.73 -17.62 7.23
C MET A 314 -3.51 -17.93 5.74
N ASP A 315 -4.52 -17.73 4.91
CA ASP A 315 -4.41 -17.98 3.47
C ASP A 315 -3.39 -17.06 2.80
N VAL A 316 -3.30 -15.80 3.22
CA VAL A 316 -2.28 -14.86 2.75
C VAL A 316 -0.88 -15.29 3.19
N ILE A 317 -0.71 -15.72 4.45
CA ILE A 317 0.56 -16.23 4.97
C ILE A 317 1.02 -17.46 4.19
N ILE A 318 0.13 -18.41 3.97
CA ILE A 318 0.43 -19.64 3.23
C ILE A 318 0.76 -19.34 1.77
N ARG A 319 -0.02 -18.47 1.13
CA ARG A 319 0.28 -18.02 -0.24
C ARG A 319 1.67 -17.38 -0.33
N SER A 320 1.99 -16.47 0.58
CA SER A 320 3.31 -15.81 0.63
C SER A 320 4.44 -16.84 0.82
N THR A 321 4.21 -17.84 1.69
CA THR A 321 5.16 -18.96 1.89
C THR A 321 5.40 -19.73 0.58
N LEU A 322 4.33 -20.08 -0.13
CA LEU A 322 4.44 -20.79 -1.42
C LEU A 322 5.13 -19.93 -2.49
N GLU A 323 4.84 -18.64 -2.52
CA GLU A 323 5.45 -17.69 -3.45
C GLU A 323 6.96 -17.52 -3.20
N ILE A 324 7.40 -17.53 -1.95
CA ILE A 324 8.84 -17.52 -1.61
C ILE A 324 9.52 -18.78 -2.14
N ILE A 325 8.91 -19.96 -1.95
CA ILE A 325 9.47 -21.21 -2.46
C ILE A 325 9.45 -21.22 -3.99
N HIS A 326 8.37 -20.73 -4.62
CA HIS A 326 8.28 -20.61 -6.07
C HIS A 326 9.41 -19.75 -6.63
N ASP A 327 9.67 -18.59 -6.03
CA ASP A 327 10.74 -17.68 -6.47
C ASP A 327 12.14 -18.32 -6.33
N ARG A 328 12.33 -19.23 -5.37
CA ARG A 328 13.57 -20.01 -5.22
C ARG A 328 13.69 -21.15 -6.24
N VAL A 329 12.58 -21.78 -6.59
CA VAL A 329 12.52 -22.88 -7.59
C VAL A 329 12.71 -22.35 -9.00
N PHE A 330 12.17 -21.15 -9.30
CA PHE A 330 12.23 -20.50 -10.59
C PHE A 330 12.89 -19.12 -10.49
N PRO A 331 14.20 -19.04 -10.27
CA PRO A 331 14.90 -17.77 -10.04
C PRO A 331 14.78 -16.78 -11.21
N GLU A 332 14.56 -17.28 -12.44
CA GLU A 332 14.31 -16.46 -13.63
C GLU A 332 12.94 -15.72 -13.61
N GLN A 333 12.01 -16.20 -12.80
CA GLN A 333 10.69 -15.60 -12.58
C GLN A 333 10.57 -14.94 -11.22
N ALA A 334 11.64 -14.99 -10.42
CA ALA A 334 11.65 -14.50 -9.05
C ALA A 334 11.41 -12.99 -8.99
N ARG A 335 10.60 -12.58 -8.04
CA ARG A 335 10.36 -11.16 -7.77
C ARG A 335 11.59 -10.55 -7.14
N PRO A 336 12.01 -9.36 -7.59
CA PRO A 336 13.11 -8.65 -6.95
C PRO A 336 12.72 -8.19 -5.55
N ALA A 337 13.71 -7.97 -4.68
CA ALA A 337 13.49 -7.59 -3.28
C ALA A 337 12.60 -6.34 -3.11
N PHE A 338 12.69 -5.38 -4.03
CA PHE A 338 11.83 -4.20 -3.97
C PHE A 338 10.35 -4.53 -4.23
N ALA A 339 10.02 -5.52 -5.05
CA ALA A 339 8.62 -5.93 -5.29
C ALA A 339 7.98 -6.56 -4.05
N TRP A 340 8.78 -7.18 -3.17
CA TRP A 340 8.33 -7.65 -1.88
C TRP A 340 8.10 -6.51 -0.87
N ASN A 341 8.89 -5.43 -0.96
CA ASN A 341 8.95 -4.37 0.05
C ASN A 341 8.27 -3.07 -0.34
N SER A 342 7.70 -2.98 -1.53
CA SER A 342 7.14 -1.74 -2.04
C SER A 342 5.70 -1.90 -2.48
N GLN A 343 4.90 -0.87 -2.22
CA GLN A 343 3.58 -0.77 -2.83
C GLN A 343 3.71 -0.68 -4.36
N PRO A 344 2.73 -1.17 -5.12
CA PRO A 344 2.66 -0.87 -6.54
C PRO A 344 2.77 0.64 -6.71
N GLY A 345 3.72 1.11 -7.46
CA GLY A 345 3.97 2.52 -7.64
C GLY A 345 5.11 3.11 -6.83
N ALA A 346 5.46 2.59 -5.67
CA ALA A 346 6.69 2.96 -4.97
C ALA A 346 7.95 2.45 -5.68
N LEU A 347 7.79 1.61 -6.69
CA LEU A 347 8.87 1.07 -7.53
C LEU A 347 9.66 2.13 -8.29
N TYR A 348 9.07 3.30 -8.47
CA TYR A 348 9.65 4.41 -9.22
C TYR A 348 10.20 5.51 -8.32
N PHE A 349 10.25 5.27 -7.02
CA PHE A 349 11.07 6.08 -6.14
C PHE A 349 12.52 5.87 -6.49
N ASN A 350 13.15 6.89 -7.05
CA ASN A 350 14.58 6.89 -7.25
C ASN A 350 15.25 6.69 -5.90
N SER A 351 16.11 5.68 -5.78
CA SER A 351 16.95 5.44 -4.60
C SER A 351 17.85 6.64 -4.27
N ASP A 352 18.06 7.54 -5.23
CA ASP A 352 18.87 8.75 -5.10
C ASP A 352 18.13 9.92 -4.45
N THR A 353 16.80 9.87 -4.38
CA THR A 353 16.05 10.77 -3.52
C THR A 353 15.97 10.16 -2.13
N ALA A 354 16.41 10.95 -1.14
CA ALA A 354 16.46 10.52 0.24
C ALA A 354 15.21 9.70 0.63
N PRO A 355 15.35 8.57 1.40
CA PRO A 355 14.25 7.70 1.78
C PRO A 355 13.10 8.40 2.52
N SER A 356 13.28 9.67 2.85
CA SER A 356 12.33 10.54 3.58
C SER A 356 11.34 11.29 2.69
N SER A 357 11.48 11.30 1.37
CA SER A 357 10.61 12.12 0.52
C SER A 357 9.46 11.32 -0.06
N TYR A 358 8.39 11.21 0.69
CA TYR A 358 7.09 10.83 0.15
C TYR A 358 6.57 12.03 -0.67
N PRO A 359 6.33 11.91 -1.99
CA PRO A 359 6.13 13.08 -2.85
C PRO A 359 4.90 13.93 -2.50
N PHE A 360 3.99 13.41 -1.67
CA PHE A 360 2.72 14.06 -1.35
C PHE A 360 2.67 14.71 0.04
N TYR A 361 3.66 14.49 0.91
CA TYR A 361 3.59 14.93 2.31
C TYR A 361 4.58 16.07 2.60
N HIS A 362 4.45 17.14 1.83
CA HIS A 362 5.36 18.29 1.90
C HIS A 362 5.49 18.86 3.32
N GLY A 363 4.37 19.10 4.01
CA GLY A 363 4.38 19.69 5.34
C GLY A 363 5.06 18.83 6.42
N LEU A 364 4.96 17.51 6.30
CA LEU A 364 5.62 16.58 7.23
C LEU A 364 7.12 16.44 6.98
N LEU A 365 7.52 16.67 5.73
CA LEU A 365 8.91 16.60 5.32
C LEU A 365 9.65 17.94 5.53
N GLY A 366 8.95 18.98 6.02
CA GLY A 366 9.49 20.32 6.14
C GLY A 366 9.78 20.99 4.79
N VAL A 367 9.12 20.53 3.73
CA VAL A 367 9.23 21.09 2.38
C VAL A 367 7.98 21.90 2.09
N ASP A 368 8.13 23.05 1.48
CA ASP A 368 7.00 23.88 1.08
C ASP A 368 6.16 23.20 -0.01
N ALA A 369 4.84 23.39 0.07
CA ALA A 369 3.93 22.91 -0.96
C ALA A 369 4.26 23.56 -2.32
N PRO A 370 4.08 22.85 -3.45
CA PRO A 370 4.30 23.42 -4.77
C PRO A 370 3.53 24.74 -4.97
N MET A 371 4.22 25.75 -5.46
CA MET A 371 3.65 27.09 -5.68
C MET A 371 3.21 27.31 -7.13
N LYS A 372 3.59 26.40 -8.02
CA LYS A 372 3.37 26.51 -9.47
C LYS A 372 2.95 25.19 -10.07
N PHE A 373 2.24 25.24 -11.21
CA PHE A 373 1.86 24.08 -12.00
C PHE A 373 2.22 24.21 -13.47
N THR A 374 2.29 23.09 -14.19
CA THR A 374 2.39 23.02 -15.64
C THR A 374 1.03 22.62 -16.22
N ALA A 375 0.53 23.38 -17.19
CA ALA A 375 -0.68 23.01 -17.93
C ALA A 375 -0.32 22.15 -19.16
N VAL A 376 -1.01 21.03 -19.34
CA VAL A 376 -0.87 20.13 -20.49
C VAL A 376 -2.19 20.09 -21.23
N ILE A 377 -2.24 20.67 -22.44
CA ILE A 377 -3.46 20.77 -23.25
C ILE A 377 -3.36 19.80 -24.43
N GLN A 378 -4.37 18.98 -24.61
CA GLN A 378 -4.49 18.10 -25.78
C GLN A 378 -5.28 18.81 -26.87
N ALA A 379 -4.59 19.28 -27.91
CA ALA A 379 -5.19 19.99 -29.05
C ALA A 379 -5.62 19.02 -30.15
N THR A 380 -6.92 18.82 -30.29
CA THR A 380 -7.54 17.89 -31.25
C THR A 380 -8.12 18.62 -32.47
N ALA A 381 -8.50 19.89 -32.29
CA ALA A 381 -9.09 20.72 -33.33
C ALA A 381 -8.11 21.76 -33.90
N PRO A 382 -8.20 22.08 -35.20
CA PRO A 382 -7.36 23.11 -35.81
C PRO A 382 -7.71 24.50 -35.29
N VAL A 383 -6.69 25.31 -35.02
CA VAL A 383 -6.88 26.70 -34.58
C VAL A 383 -7.11 27.58 -35.81
N THR A 384 -8.37 27.96 -36.04
CA THR A 384 -8.78 28.74 -37.24
C THR A 384 -8.85 30.23 -36.97
N SER A 385 -9.08 30.64 -35.73
CA SER A 385 -9.28 32.06 -35.37
C SER A 385 -8.85 32.35 -33.93
N SER A 386 -8.72 33.62 -33.57
CA SER A 386 -8.48 34.09 -32.19
C SER A 386 -9.66 33.84 -31.25
N ALA A 387 -10.82 33.43 -31.77
CA ALA A 387 -11.99 33.02 -31.00
C ALA A 387 -12.05 31.54 -30.69
N ALA A 388 -11.10 30.74 -31.21
CA ALA A 388 -11.04 29.31 -30.95
C ALA A 388 -10.98 29.00 -29.43
N PRO A 389 -11.65 27.93 -28.94
CA PRO A 389 -11.70 27.61 -27.50
C PRO A 389 -10.33 27.52 -26.87
N ILE A 390 -9.39 26.83 -27.51
CA ILE A 390 -8.00 26.69 -27.04
C ILE A 390 -7.31 28.05 -26.83
N VAL A 391 -7.53 29.03 -27.70
CA VAL A 391 -6.95 30.39 -27.58
C VAL A 391 -7.50 31.11 -26.36
N LYS A 392 -8.79 30.96 -26.07
CA LYS A 392 -9.41 31.51 -24.85
C LYS A 392 -8.86 30.84 -23.61
N LEU A 393 -8.71 29.53 -23.64
CA LEU A 393 -8.11 28.73 -22.54
C LEU A 393 -6.68 29.17 -22.27
N LEU A 394 -5.84 29.29 -23.31
CA LEU A 394 -4.47 29.78 -23.19
C LEU A 394 -4.39 31.17 -22.56
N ARG A 395 -5.26 32.10 -22.96
CA ARG A 395 -5.31 33.43 -22.35
C ARG A 395 -5.66 33.41 -20.87
N ASN A 396 -6.57 32.53 -20.47
CA ASN A 396 -6.92 32.36 -19.05
C ASN A 396 -5.80 31.71 -18.25
N LEU A 397 -5.05 30.77 -18.84
CA LEU A 397 -3.88 30.14 -18.21
C LEU A 397 -2.74 31.14 -18.01
N VAL A 398 -2.49 32.01 -18.99
CA VAL A 398 -1.48 33.06 -18.89
C VAL A 398 -1.82 34.08 -17.80
N GLN A 399 -3.10 34.31 -17.51
CA GLN A 399 -3.57 35.18 -16.42
C GLN A 399 -3.51 34.51 -15.03
N SER A 400 -3.28 33.18 -14.96
CA SER A 400 -3.16 32.48 -13.69
C SER A 400 -1.83 32.81 -13.01
N SER A 401 -1.90 33.22 -11.75
CA SER A 401 -0.72 33.55 -10.96
C SER A 401 0.16 32.33 -10.66
N SER A 402 -0.38 31.12 -10.76
CA SER A 402 0.27 29.86 -10.40
C SER A 402 0.74 29.05 -11.61
N CYS A 403 0.43 29.45 -12.83
CA CYS A 403 0.91 28.77 -14.02
C CYS A 403 2.41 29.04 -14.26
N ASN A 404 3.20 27.99 -14.52
CA ASN A 404 4.64 28.09 -14.78
C ASN A 404 4.99 27.86 -16.25
N GLU A 405 4.32 26.90 -16.89
CA GLU A 405 4.57 26.46 -18.27
C GLU A 405 3.27 25.92 -18.87
N ILE A 406 3.11 26.11 -20.18
CA ILE A 406 2.00 25.52 -20.93
C ILE A 406 2.57 24.61 -22.01
N VAL A 407 2.16 23.35 -22.02
CA VAL A 407 2.53 22.35 -23.01
C VAL A 407 1.31 21.99 -23.83
N VAL A 408 1.36 22.22 -25.14
CA VAL A 408 0.30 21.88 -26.09
C VAL A 408 0.69 20.63 -26.85
N LEU A 409 -0.01 19.53 -26.60
CA LEU A 409 0.15 18.27 -27.32
C LEU A 409 -0.69 18.32 -28.61
N TRP A 410 -0.02 18.41 -29.76
CA TRP A 410 -0.68 18.60 -31.04
C TRP A 410 -1.19 17.27 -31.60
N HIS A 411 -2.50 17.05 -31.60
CA HIS A 411 -3.16 15.86 -32.15
C HIS A 411 -3.86 16.12 -33.50
N CYS A 412 -3.92 17.40 -33.92
CA CYS A 412 -4.57 17.77 -35.16
C CYS A 412 -3.82 17.22 -36.39
N GLY A 413 -4.55 16.84 -37.44
CA GLY A 413 -3.96 16.40 -38.73
C GLY A 413 -3.28 17.51 -39.54
N LYS A 414 -3.46 18.79 -39.16
CA LYS A 414 -2.75 19.93 -39.79
C LYS A 414 -1.48 20.25 -38.97
N PRO A 415 -0.44 20.82 -39.61
CA PRO A 415 0.79 21.21 -38.91
C PRO A 415 0.51 22.15 -37.74
N PRO A 416 1.31 22.09 -36.66
CA PRO A 416 1.19 22.99 -35.54
C PRO A 416 1.41 24.45 -35.94
N ILE A 417 0.81 25.37 -35.19
CA ILE A 417 0.99 26.79 -35.41
C ILE A 417 2.42 27.19 -35.01
N PRO A 418 3.13 27.98 -35.81
CA PRO A 418 4.43 28.53 -35.44
C PRO A 418 4.41 29.35 -34.14
N ASN A 419 5.49 29.33 -33.38
CA ASN A 419 5.60 29.99 -32.08
C ASN A 419 5.30 31.50 -32.13
N ASP A 420 5.73 32.18 -33.19
CA ASP A 420 5.49 33.63 -33.37
C ASP A 420 3.98 33.92 -33.48
N ARG A 421 3.20 33.04 -34.08
CA ARG A 421 1.75 33.19 -34.20
C ARG A 421 1.05 32.93 -32.87
N TRP A 422 1.58 32.06 -32.00
CA TRP A 422 1.07 31.89 -30.64
C TRP A 422 1.25 33.19 -29.83
N ARG A 423 2.37 33.88 -29.95
CA ARG A 423 2.61 35.20 -29.31
C ARG A 423 1.62 36.25 -29.74
N VAL A 424 1.17 36.26 -30.99
CA VAL A 424 0.15 37.18 -31.51
C VAL A 424 -1.26 36.79 -31.00
N LEU A 425 -1.58 35.51 -30.93
CA LEU A 425 -2.87 35.00 -30.50
C LEU A 425 -3.08 35.10 -28.97
N VAL A 426 -2.01 34.98 -28.23
CA VAL A 426 -1.97 35.02 -26.76
C VAL A 426 -0.91 36.02 -26.32
N PRO A 427 -1.23 37.33 -26.42
CA PRO A 427 -0.31 38.38 -25.98
C PRO A 427 -0.12 38.30 -24.46
N GLN A 428 1.12 38.50 -24.02
CA GLN A 428 1.51 38.51 -22.61
C GLN A 428 2.12 39.87 -22.27
N ASP A 429 1.74 40.44 -21.16
CA ASP A 429 2.32 41.69 -20.67
C ASP A 429 3.66 41.36 -19.97
N GLY A 430 4.74 41.88 -20.52
CA GLY A 430 6.15 41.51 -20.37
C GLY A 430 6.81 41.40 -18.99
N ALA A 431 6.04 41.33 -17.87
CA ALA A 431 6.66 41.16 -16.54
C ALA A 431 6.98 39.68 -16.20
N HIS A 432 6.16 38.73 -16.66
CA HIS A 432 6.37 37.27 -16.54
C HIS A 432 5.82 36.55 -17.76
N GLU A 433 6.65 36.28 -18.74
CA GLU A 433 6.25 35.51 -19.92
C GLU A 433 6.19 34.02 -19.58
N ILE A 434 4.98 33.42 -19.65
CA ILE A 434 4.78 31.99 -19.47
C ILE A 434 5.10 31.28 -20.77
N PRO A 435 6.09 30.34 -20.80
CA PRO A 435 6.47 29.64 -22.02
C PRO A 435 5.36 28.71 -22.51
N ILE A 436 5.02 28.81 -23.81
CA ILE A 436 4.09 27.91 -24.50
C ILE A 436 4.91 27.01 -25.41
N ARG A 437 4.95 25.72 -25.09
CA ARG A 437 5.70 24.70 -25.83
C ARG A 437 4.73 23.78 -26.58
N VAL A 438 4.84 23.73 -27.90
CA VAL A 438 4.03 22.83 -28.72
C VAL A 438 4.83 21.56 -29.03
N ILE A 439 4.21 20.41 -28.82
CA ILE A 439 4.80 19.10 -29.07
C ILE A 439 3.96 18.35 -30.09
N ASP A 440 4.55 18.02 -31.23
CA ASP A 440 3.95 17.21 -32.33
C ASP A 440 4.76 15.95 -32.54
N ASP A 441 4.71 15.04 -31.56
CA ASP A 441 5.37 13.73 -31.58
C ASP A 441 4.35 12.60 -31.80
N GLN A 442 4.85 11.41 -32.11
CA GLN A 442 4.07 10.19 -32.28
C GLN A 442 4.25 9.26 -31.07
N PRO A 443 3.29 8.40 -30.75
CA PRO A 443 1.96 8.20 -31.36
C PRO A 443 0.93 9.27 -30.90
N LYS A 444 -0.02 9.58 -31.79
CA LYS A 444 -1.15 10.50 -31.46
C LYS A 444 -2.30 9.75 -30.82
N THR A 445 -2.14 9.35 -29.56
CA THR A 445 -3.13 8.59 -28.78
C THR A 445 -3.67 9.38 -27.57
N MET A 446 -4.81 8.98 -27.02
CA MET A 446 -5.40 9.66 -25.85
C MET A 446 -4.52 9.52 -24.60
N GLY A 447 -3.85 8.39 -24.42
CA GLY A 447 -2.91 8.14 -23.33
C GLY A 447 -1.64 9.00 -23.37
N ARG A 448 -1.37 9.69 -24.51
CA ARG A 448 -0.18 10.52 -24.71
C ARG A 448 -0.05 11.66 -23.69
N ARG A 449 -1.16 12.19 -23.18
CA ARG A 449 -1.15 13.22 -22.13
C ARG A 449 -0.48 12.78 -20.83
N PHE A 450 -0.40 11.47 -20.59
CA PHE A 450 0.20 10.88 -19.42
C PHE A 450 1.62 10.35 -19.66
N LEU A 451 2.21 10.55 -20.82
CA LEU A 451 3.60 10.18 -21.02
C LEU A 451 4.53 11.06 -20.19
N PRO A 452 5.53 10.46 -19.54
CA PRO A 452 6.50 11.22 -18.76
C PRO A 452 7.29 12.16 -19.66
N ARG A 453 7.36 13.41 -19.26
CA ARG A 453 8.10 14.47 -19.94
C ARG A 453 8.92 15.23 -18.91
N GLN A 454 9.86 16.03 -19.38
CA GLN A 454 10.59 16.94 -18.50
C GLN A 454 9.67 18.11 -18.11
N PHE A 455 8.87 17.89 -17.07
CA PHE A 455 8.08 18.93 -16.42
C PHE A 455 8.87 19.55 -15.28
N THR A 456 8.79 20.87 -15.16
CA THR A 456 9.46 21.63 -14.10
C THR A 456 8.73 21.61 -12.77
N THR A 457 7.43 21.25 -12.79
CA THR A 457 6.55 21.28 -11.60
C THR A 457 6.02 19.87 -11.27
N ASP A 458 5.65 19.66 -10.01
CA ASP A 458 5.01 18.43 -9.54
C ASP A 458 3.51 18.38 -9.90
N ALA A 459 2.87 19.57 -9.94
CA ALA A 459 1.47 19.72 -10.31
C ALA A 459 1.32 19.79 -11.83
N ILE A 460 0.52 18.90 -12.39
CA ILE A 460 0.18 18.89 -13.82
C ILE A 460 -1.33 19.12 -13.96
N LEU A 461 -1.71 20.19 -14.64
CA LEU A 461 -3.10 20.45 -15.03
C LEU A 461 -3.35 19.87 -16.42
N SER A 462 -4.04 18.74 -16.49
CA SER A 462 -4.44 18.10 -17.76
C SER A 462 -5.73 18.74 -18.27
N LEU A 463 -5.74 19.15 -19.54
CA LEU A 463 -6.85 19.89 -20.17
C LEU A 463 -7.16 19.37 -21.57
N ASP A 464 -8.44 19.35 -21.93
CA ASP A 464 -8.90 19.26 -23.31
C ASP A 464 -8.97 20.68 -23.91
N ASP A 465 -8.86 20.80 -25.25
CA ASP A 465 -8.76 22.09 -25.95
C ASP A 465 -10.06 22.90 -25.99
N ASP A 466 -11.19 22.30 -25.64
CA ASP A 466 -12.52 22.90 -25.59
C ASP A 466 -12.97 23.31 -24.17
N VAL A 467 -12.13 23.09 -23.16
CA VAL A 467 -12.42 23.41 -21.76
C VAL A 467 -12.57 24.91 -21.54
N MET A 468 -13.62 25.31 -20.87
CA MET A 468 -13.93 26.72 -20.55
C MET A 468 -13.76 26.99 -19.05
N LEU A 469 -12.52 27.23 -18.63
CA LEU A 469 -12.16 27.65 -17.27
C LEU A 469 -11.60 29.05 -17.28
N ASN A 470 -11.97 29.88 -16.31
CA ASN A 470 -11.33 31.17 -16.10
C ASN A 470 -10.12 31.03 -15.14
N SER A 471 -9.27 32.08 -15.07
CA SER A 471 -8.06 32.05 -14.24
C SER A 471 -8.36 31.82 -12.76
N GLN A 472 -9.42 32.39 -12.22
CA GLN A 472 -9.81 32.23 -10.81
C GLN A 472 -10.25 30.80 -10.48
N GLU A 473 -10.96 30.13 -11.40
CA GLU A 473 -11.35 28.72 -11.25
C GLU A 473 -10.13 27.81 -11.29
N ILE A 474 -9.17 28.12 -12.16
CA ILE A 474 -7.90 27.38 -12.27
C ILE A 474 -7.09 27.53 -10.98
N ASP A 475 -6.89 28.77 -10.50
CA ASP A 475 -6.12 29.05 -9.29
C ASP A 475 -6.78 28.42 -8.06
N PHE A 476 -8.12 28.49 -7.95
CA PHE A 476 -8.84 27.83 -6.86
C PHE A 476 -8.70 26.30 -6.90
N ALA A 477 -8.81 25.69 -8.08
CA ALA A 477 -8.61 24.25 -8.20
C ALA A 477 -7.17 23.84 -7.88
N PHE A 478 -6.20 24.68 -8.18
CA PHE A 478 -4.80 24.46 -7.78
C PHE A 478 -4.62 24.54 -6.26
N ASP A 479 -5.24 25.50 -5.59
CA ASP A 479 -5.20 25.59 -4.11
C ASP A 479 -5.86 24.38 -3.44
N VAL A 480 -6.97 23.89 -4.01
CA VAL A 480 -7.57 22.62 -3.54
C VAL A 480 -6.60 21.46 -3.76
N TRP A 481 -5.95 21.36 -4.94
CA TRP A 481 -4.99 20.29 -5.20
C TRP A 481 -3.78 20.34 -4.26
N ARG A 482 -3.28 21.51 -3.91
CA ARG A 482 -2.19 21.67 -2.92
C ARG A 482 -2.54 21.08 -1.56
N SER A 483 -3.85 21.04 -1.22
CA SER A 483 -4.34 20.39 0.01
C SER A 483 -4.50 18.87 -0.14
N PHE A 484 -4.61 18.36 -1.38
CA PHE A 484 -4.80 16.94 -1.71
C PHE A 484 -3.89 16.50 -2.87
N PRO A 485 -2.55 16.66 -2.75
CA PRO A 485 -1.62 16.45 -3.87
C PRO A 485 -1.51 14.98 -4.29
N ASP A 486 -1.93 14.06 -3.45
CA ASP A 486 -1.97 12.63 -3.68
C ASP A 486 -3.18 12.15 -4.51
N ARG A 487 -4.15 13.04 -4.79
CA ARG A 487 -5.39 12.70 -5.50
C ARG A 487 -5.52 13.42 -6.83
N ILE A 488 -6.45 12.94 -7.66
CA ILE A 488 -6.93 13.70 -8.82
C ILE A 488 -7.91 14.76 -8.32
N VAL A 489 -7.69 16.01 -8.67
CA VAL A 489 -8.55 17.13 -8.31
C VAL A 489 -9.03 17.80 -9.59
N GLY A 490 -10.34 17.83 -9.86
CA GLY A 490 -10.84 18.39 -11.10
C GLY A 490 -12.35 18.65 -11.14
N PHE A 491 -12.85 19.04 -12.29
CA PHE A 491 -14.18 19.59 -12.44
C PHE A 491 -15.23 18.57 -12.88
N PRO A 492 -15.11 17.89 -14.05
CA PRO A 492 -16.13 16.93 -14.46
C PRO A 492 -15.99 15.63 -13.68
N ALA A 493 -17.09 15.15 -13.15
CA ALA A 493 -17.08 13.90 -12.37
C ALA A 493 -18.09 12.89 -12.91
N ARG A 494 -17.80 11.60 -12.71
CA ARG A 494 -18.60 10.43 -13.09
C ARG A 494 -18.62 9.42 -11.96
N SER A 495 -19.49 8.42 -12.08
CA SER A 495 -19.68 7.42 -11.04
C SER A 495 -19.58 5.99 -11.60
N HIS A 496 -19.39 5.04 -10.71
CA HIS A 496 -19.52 3.62 -10.97
C HIS A 496 -20.45 2.99 -9.92
N PHE A 497 -21.03 1.87 -10.24
CA PHE A 497 -21.85 1.10 -9.31
C PHE A 497 -21.86 -0.39 -9.66
N TRP A 498 -22.16 -1.22 -8.68
CA TRP A 498 -22.35 -2.67 -8.90
C TRP A 498 -23.76 -2.95 -9.40
N ASN A 499 -23.89 -3.60 -10.56
CA ASN A 499 -25.15 -4.05 -11.10
C ASN A 499 -25.37 -5.52 -10.74
N SER A 500 -26.23 -5.78 -9.75
CA SER A 500 -26.49 -7.12 -9.23
C SER A 500 -27.11 -8.05 -10.29
N SER A 501 -27.97 -7.53 -11.19
CA SER A 501 -28.62 -8.34 -12.23
C SER A 501 -27.66 -8.82 -13.31
N LYS A 502 -26.55 -8.10 -13.52
CA LYS A 502 -25.51 -8.44 -14.51
C LYS A 502 -24.22 -8.92 -13.87
N SER A 503 -24.17 -8.96 -12.52
CA SER A 503 -22.99 -9.34 -11.72
C SER A 503 -21.69 -8.69 -12.21
N LYS A 504 -21.74 -7.36 -12.44
CA LYS A 504 -20.60 -6.60 -12.94
C LYS A 504 -20.64 -5.12 -12.54
N TRP A 505 -19.45 -4.50 -12.54
CA TRP A 505 -19.29 -3.07 -12.35
C TRP A 505 -19.73 -2.31 -13.59
N VAL A 506 -20.39 -1.17 -13.38
CA VAL A 506 -20.98 -0.35 -14.45
C VAL A 506 -20.52 1.09 -14.28
N TYR A 507 -19.99 1.66 -15.36
CA TYR A 507 -19.76 3.11 -15.48
C TYR A 507 -21.07 3.84 -15.75
N THR A 508 -21.27 5.01 -15.14
CA THR A 508 -22.43 5.86 -15.41
C THR A 508 -22.03 7.31 -15.60
N SER A 509 -22.61 7.92 -16.63
CA SER A 509 -22.53 9.37 -16.88
C SER A 509 -23.69 10.14 -16.26
N LYS A 510 -24.68 9.45 -15.67
CA LYS A 510 -25.81 10.09 -14.99
C LYS A 510 -25.29 10.96 -13.85
N TRP A 511 -25.84 12.17 -13.78
CA TRP A 511 -25.47 13.09 -12.73
C TRP A 511 -25.97 12.60 -11.37
N SER A 512 -25.08 12.55 -10.40
CA SER A 512 -25.39 12.22 -9.00
C SER A 512 -24.44 13.00 -8.07
N ASN A 513 -24.84 13.14 -6.81
CA ASN A 513 -23.95 13.75 -5.81
C ASN A 513 -22.74 12.87 -5.50
N SER A 514 -22.93 11.55 -5.55
CA SER A 514 -21.84 10.59 -5.38
C SER A 514 -21.07 10.43 -6.69
N TYR A 515 -19.75 10.46 -6.62
CA TYR A 515 -18.84 10.29 -7.75
C TYR A 515 -17.60 9.50 -7.33
N SER A 516 -16.93 8.89 -8.29
CA SER A 516 -15.72 8.06 -8.06
C SER A 516 -14.64 8.25 -9.13
N ILE A 517 -14.96 9.01 -10.18
CA ILE A 517 -14.08 9.29 -11.31
C ILE A 517 -14.12 10.80 -11.57
N VAL A 518 -12.95 11.42 -11.69
CA VAL A 518 -12.79 12.78 -12.20
C VAL A 518 -12.18 12.68 -13.59
N LEU A 519 -12.84 13.30 -14.59
CA LEU A 519 -12.36 13.25 -15.97
C LEU A 519 -11.08 14.06 -16.11
N THR A 520 -10.08 13.46 -16.72
CA THR A 520 -8.74 14.06 -16.87
C THR A 520 -8.66 15.14 -17.95
N GLY A 521 -9.75 15.41 -18.64
CA GLY A 521 -9.88 16.55 -19.56
C GLY A 521 -9.92 17.91 -18.85
N ALA A 522 -10.09 17.97 -17.52
CA ALA A 522 -9.96 19.19 -16.71
C ALA A 522 -9.63 18.83 -15.26
N ALA A 523 -8.40 18.41 -15.01
CA ALA A 523 -7.97 17.92 -13.69
C ALA A 523 -6.49 18.14 -13.41
N PHE A 524 -6.19 18.42 -12.12
CA PHE A 524 -4.85 18.39 -11.57
C PHE A 524 -4.45 16.97 -11.17
N ILE A 525 -3.24 16.58 -11.54
CA ILE A 525 -2.65 15.26 -11.26
C ILE A 525 -1.18 15.49 -10.88
N HIS A 526 -0.67 14.76 -9.90
CA HIS A 526 0.76 14.80 -9.59
C HIS A 526 1.57 14.10 -10.69
N ARG A 527 2.70 14.69 -11.14
CA ARG A 527 3.57 14.12 -12.19
C ARG A 527 4.04 12.69 -11.88
N TYR A 528 4.09 12.30 -10.62
CA TYR A 528 4.39 10.95 -10.18
C TYR A 528 3.47 9.89 -10.84
N TYR A 529 2.16 10.19 -10.95
CA TYR A 529 1.21 9.26 -11.58
C TYR A 529 1.40 9.13 -13.09
N LEU A 530 1.96 10.16 -13.76
CA LEU A 530 2.29 10.06 -15.18
C LEU A 530 3.38 9.01 -15.39
N LYS A 531 4.37 8.99 -14.50
CA LYS A 531 5.43 7.97 -14.52
C LYS A 531 4.87 6.58 -14.25
N LEU A 532 4.01 6.43 -13.22
CA LEU A 532 3.36 5.15 -12.93
C LEU A 532 2.48 4.65 -14.07
N TYR A 533 1.71 5.56 -14.69
CA TYR A 533 0.88 5.23 -15.85
C TYR A 533 1.71 4.65 -17.00
N SER A 534 2.88 5.24 -17.27
CA SER A 534 3.71 4.89 -18.39
C SER A 534 4.61 3.68 -18.17
N GLU A 535 5.13 3.51 -16.96
CA GLU A 535 6.18 2.55 -16.66
C GLU A 535 5.69 1.36 -15.82
N TRP A 536 4.71 1.58 -14.93
CA TRP A 536 4.22 0.53 -14.05
C TRP A 536 3.00 -0.22 -14.62
N LEU A 537 2.06 0.50 -15.27
CA LEU A 537 0.93 -0.18 -15.89
C LEU A 537 1.40 -1.04 -17.07
N PRO A 538 0.87 -2.27 -17.23
CA PRO A 538 1.27 -3.15 -18.32
C PRO A 538 0.93 -2.54 -19.66
N PRO A 539 1.73 -2.81 -20.69
CA PRO A 539 1.49 -2.32 -22.05
C PRO A 539 0.11 -2.69 -22.59
N SER A 540 -0.46 -3.83 -22.16
CA SER A 540 -1.79 -4.29 -22.59
C SER A 540 -2.90 -3.33 -22.24
N LEU A 541 -2.90 -2.76 -21.01
CA LEU A 541 -3.92 -1.81 -20.60
C LEU A 541 -3.81 -0.47 -21.34
N ARG A 542 -2.58 0.01 -21.54
CA ARG A 542 -2.32 1.22 -22.33
C ARG A 542 -2.72 1.04 -23.79
N LYS A 543 -2.43 -0.14 -24.36
CA LYS A 543 -2.83 -0.50 -25.71
C LYS A 543 -4.36 -0.49 -25.87
N THR A 544 -5.12 -0.97 -24.89
CA THR A 544 -6.58 -0.86 -24.89
C THR A 544 -7.05 0.60 -24.97
N VAL A 545 -6.44 1.50 -24.18
CA VAL A 545 -6.74 2.95 -24.23
C VAL A 545 -6.41 3.53 -25.60
N ASP A 546 -5.27 3.17 -26.18
CA ASP A 546 -4.82 3.69 -27.47
C ASP A 546 -5.68 3.18 -28.63
N GLU A 547 -6.07 1.91 -28.63
CA GLU A 547 -6.92 1.29 -29.66
C GLU A 547 -8.37 1.82 -29.63
N THR A 548 -8.91 2.05 -28.45
CA THR A 548 -10.26 2.60 -28.30
C THR A 548 -10.29 4.11 -28.43
N SER A 549 -9.15 4.79 -28.30
CA SER A 549 -9.06 6.24 -28.14
C SER A 549 -9.99 6.76 -27.02
N ASN A 550 -10.09 6.00 -25.92
CA ASN A 550 -11.07 6.19 -24.85
C ASN A 550 -10.52 5.61 -23.54
N CYS A 551 -11.15 5.89 -22.42
CA CYS A 551 -10.92 5.27 -21.11
C CYS A 551 -9.61 5.65 -20.39
N GLU A 552 -8.82 6.57 -20.89
CA GLU A 552 -7.58 7.03 -20.25
C GLU A 552 -7.84 7.60 -18.86
N ASP A 553 -8.96 8.27 -18.69
CA ASP A 553 -9.43 8.85 -17.43
C ASP A 553 -9.83 7.77 -16.41
N ILE A 554 -10.54 6.72 -16.87
CA ILE A 554 -10.92 5.59 -16.01
C ILE A 554 -9.66 4.89 -15.49
N LEU A 555 -8.73 4.60 -16.38
CA LEU A 555 -7.47 3.92 -16.03
C LEU A 555 -6.62 4.75 -15.05
N MET A 556 -6.52 6.07 -15.28
CA MET A 556 -5.80 6.97 -14.38
C MET A 556 -6.47 7.06 -13.00
N ASN A 557 -7.80 7.18 -12.92
CA ASN A 557 -8.51 7.19 -11.64
C ASN A 557 -8.36 5.86 -10.90
N MET A 558 -8.41 4.72 -11.59
CA MET A 558 -8.16 3.41 -10.99
C MET A 558 -6.74 3.30 -10.45
N LEU A 559 -5.74 3.79 -11.20
CA LEU A 559 -4.35 3.81 -10.77
C LEU A 559 -4.16 4.64 -9.49
N VAL A 560 -4.66 5.88 -9.48
CA VAL A 560 -4.53 6.78 -8.33
C VAL A 560 -5.28 6.23 -7.11
N ALA A 561 -6.50 5.73 -7.29
CA ALA A 561 -7.28 5.12 -6.22
C ALA A 561 -6.62 3.81 -5.71
N HIS A 562 -5.98 3.03 -6.58
CA HIS A 562 -5.22 1.85 -6.17
C HIS A 562 -4.03 2.21 -5.28
N VAL A 563 -3.29 3.26 -5.63
CA VAL A 563 -2.11 3.71 -4.89
C VAL A 563 -2.50 4.38 -3.56
N THR A 564 -3.47 5.29 -3.59
CA THR A 564 -3.82 6.13 -2.43
C THR A 564 -4.84 5.48 -1.50
N ARG A 565 -5.71 4.61 -2.02
CA ARG A 565 -6.92 4.12 -1.33
C ARG A 565 -7.89 5.25 -0.97
N LEU A 566 -7.90 6.34 -1.75
CA LEU A 566 -8.70 7.53 -1.53
C LEU A 566 -9.49 7.90 -2.79
N PRO A 567 -10.68 8.52 -2.66
CA PRO A 567 -11.46 8.98 -3.78
C PRO A 567 -10.84 10.24 -4.41
N PRO A 568 -11.10 10.53 -5.69
CA PRO A 568 -10.75 11.82 -6.29
C PRO A 568 -11.50 12.96 -5.62
N VAL A 569 -11.11 14.20 -5.91
CA VAL A 569 -11.71 15.42 -5.35
C VAL A 569 -12.35 16.25 -6.45
N LYS A 570 -13.64 16.60 -6.27
CA LYS A 570 -14.39 17.42 -7.21
C LYS A 570 -14.35 18.89 -6.82
N VAL A 571 -14.08 19.73 -7.83
CA VAL A 571 -14.20 21.20 -7.73
C VAL A 571 -15.38 21.67 -8.60
N THR A 572 -16.11 22.69 -8.15
CA THR A 572 -17.28 23.20 -8.85
C THR A 572 -16.90 24.34 -9.79
N GLN A 573 -17.47 24.32 -10.98
CA GLN A 573 -17.44 25.43 -11.95
C GLN A 573 -18.61 26.37 -11.77
N LYS A 574 -18.42 27.67 -12.04
CA LYS A 574 -19.48 28.68 -12.00
C LYS A 574 -20.53 28.46 -13.09
N LYS A 575 -20.12 28.09 -14.28
CA LYS A 575 -20.98 27.69 -15.39
C LYS A 575 -20.75 26.23 -15.69
N GLN A 576 -21.79 25.42 -15.57
CA GLN A 576 -21.71 24.06 -16.08
C GLN A 576 -21.43 24.10 -17.58
N TYR A 577 -20.42 23.34 -17.99
CA TYR A 577 -20.08 23.15 -19.37
C TYR A 577 -21.31 22.61 -20.11
N LYS A 578 -21.92 23.42 -20.98
CA LYS A 578 -22.86 22.94 -21.98
C LYS A 578 -22.05 22.67 -23.22
N ASP A 579 -21.89 21.42 -23.49
CA ASP A 579 -21.27 20.92 -24.68
C ASP A 579 -22.08 21.38 -25.90
N THR A 580 -21.50 22.28 -26.68
CA THR A 580 -22.17 22.92 -27.83
C THR A 580 -21.66 22.41 -29.17
N SER A 581 -20.72 21.47 -29.19
CA SER A 581 -20.20 20.92 -30.44
C SER A 581 -21.11 19.81 -30.98
N ALA A 582 -21.51 19.96 -32.24
CA ALA A 582 -22.40 19.04 -32.96
C ALA A 582 -21.76 17.65 -33.28
N SER A 583 -20.47 17.48 -33.01
CA SER A 583 -19.71 16.25 -33.29
C SER A 583 -19.08 15.69 -32.03
N GLN A 584 -19.92 15.33 -31.03
CA GLN A 584 -19.40 14.87 -29.74
C GLN A 584 -19.24 13.36 -29.69
N PRO A 585 -18.07 12.85 -29.27
CA PRO A 585 -17.87 11.41 -29.05
C PRO A 585 -18.88 10.79 -28.08
N TRP A 586 -19.38 11.57 -27.12
CA TRP A 586 -20.35 11.14 -26.09
C TRP A 586 -21.75 10.85 -26.63
N SER A 587 -22.10 11.32 -27.79
CA SER A 587 -23.39 11.01 -28.45
C SER A 587 -23.39 9.65 -29.15
N ASP A 588 -22.21 9.05 -29.38
CA ASP A 588 -22.08 7.72 -29.96
C ASP A 588 -22.33 6.63 -28.88
N PRO A 589 -23.34 5.79 -29.06
CA PRO A 589 -23.56 4.65 -28.12
C PRO A 589 -22.36 3.73 -27.99
N ARG A 590 -21.49 3.64 -29.00
CA ARG A 590 -20.25 2.83 -28.98
C ARG A 590 -19.27 3.37 -27.96
N HIS A 591 -19.11 4.68 -27.86
CA HIS A 591 -18.25 5.32 -26.86
C HIS A 591 -18.60 4.88 -25.42
N PHE A 592 -19.91 4.83 -25.09
CA PHE A 592 -20.36 4.36 -23.79
C PHE A 592 -20.13 2.85 -23.58
N ALA A 593 -20.36 2.05 -24.61
CA ALA A 593 -20.13 0.59 -24.54
C ALA A 593 -18.65 0.28 -24.33
N GLU A 594 -17.73 0.99 -24.98
CA GLU A 594 -16.29 0.87 -24.79
C GLU A 594 -15.90 1.17 -23.34
N ARG A 595 -16.41 2.23 -22.74
CA ARG A 595 -16.16 2.59 -21.34
C ARG A 595 -16.63 1.48 -20.37
N GLN A 596 -17.74 0.79 -20.69
CA GLN A 596 -18.17 -0.36 -19.92
C GLN A 596 -17.19 -1.53 -20.02
N THR A 597 -16.67 -1.78 -21.22
CA THR A 597 -15.67 -2.84 -21.46
C THR A 597 -14.36 -2.51 -20.77
N CYS A 598 -13.88 -1.28 -20.87
CA CYS A 598 -12.68 -0.81 -20.17
C CYS A 598 -12.79 -0.99 -18.66
N MET A 599 -13.93 -0.60 -18.07
CA MET A 599 -14.17 -0.73 -16.62
C MET A 599 -13.97 -2.18 -16.15
N GLN A 600 -14.48 -3.14 -16.90
CA GLN A 600 -14.38 -4.56 -16.57
C GLN A 600 -12.97 -5.11 -16.81
N SER A 601 -12.36 -4.74 -17.93
CA SER A 601 -10.99 -5.18 -18.26
C SER A 601 -9.98 -4.68 -17.23
N PHE A 602 -10.11 -3.43 -16.81
CA PHE A 602 -9.19 -2.84 -15.83
C PHE A 602 -9.45 -3.45 -14.42
N GLU A 603 -10.70 -3.59 -14.00
CA GLU A 603 -11.05 -4.25 -12.74
C GLU A 603 -10.51 -5.67 -12.67
N ALA A 604 -10.67 -6.45 -13.75
CA ALA A 604 -10.14 -7.80 -13.83
C ALA A 604 -8.61 -7.85 -13.68
N TRP A 605 -7.90 -6.87 -14.25
CA TRP A 605 -6.46 -6.79 -14.10
C TRP A 605 -6.02 -6.41 -12.68
N PHE A 606 -6.69 -5.42 -12.05
CA PHE A 606 -6.40 -5.05 -10.65
C PHE A 606 -6.79 -6.17 -9.66
N GLY A 607 -7.67 -7.08 -10.07
CA GLY A 607 -8.19 -8.16 -9.22
C GLY A 607 -9.26 -7.70 -8.21
N TYR A 608 -9.64 -6.43 -8.24
CA TYR A 608 -10.72 -5.80 -7.44
C TYR A 608 -11.05 -4.44 -8.04
N MET A 609 -12.16 -3.82 -7.60
CA MET A 609 -12.53 -2.45 -8.00
C MET A 609 -11.79 -1.42 -7.13
N PRO A 610 -10.78 -0.70 -7.68
CA PRO A 610 -10.02 0.29 -6.90
C PRO A 610 -10.79 1.57 -6.61
N LEU A 611 -11.76 1.93 -7.45
CA LEU A 611 -12.48 3.20 -7.39
C LEU A 611 -13.26 3.32 -6.07
N ILE A 612 -13.16 4.49 -5.45
CA ILE A 612 -13.82 4.82 -4.18
C ILE A 612 -14.75 6.00 -4.43
N SER A 613 -15.99 5.90 -3.96
CA SER A 613 -16.99 6.97 -4.10
C SER A 613 -16.81 8.05 -3.03
N SER A 614 -17.13 9.28 -3.41
CA SER A 614 -17.16 10.45 -2.52
C SER A 614 -18.36 11.33 -2.86
N GLU A 615 -18.84 12.08 -1.88
CA GLU A 615 -19.87 13.12 -2.04
C GLU A 615 -19.31 14.52 -1.74
N THR A 616 -18.02 14.60 -1.39
CA THR A 616 -17.35 15.84 -1.03
C THR A 616 -16.99 16.63 -2.28
N ARG A 617 -17.31 17.90 -2.30
CA ARG A 617 -16.89 18.85 -3.34
C ARG A 617 -16.41 20.16 -2.73
N PHE A 618 -15.60 20.89 -3.47
CA PHE A 618 -15.08 22.19 -3.10
C PHE A 618 -15.69 23.26 -4.01
N ASP A 619 -16.33 24.26 -3.39
CA ASP A 619 -16.96 25.37 -4.08
C ASP A 619 -16.15 26.65 -3.79
N PRO A 620 -15.78 27.46 -4.79
CA PRO A 620 -15.11 28.72 -4.55
C PRO A 620 -16.05 29.73 -3.88
N SER A 621 -15.50 30.55 -2.98
CA SER A 621 -16.28 31.63 -2.30
C SER A 621 -16.84 32.69 -3.23
N LEU A 622 -16.44 32.69 -4.51
CA LEU A 622 -16.98 33.53 -5.58
C LEU A 622 -18.47 33.26 -5.88
N TYR A 623 -18.94 32.07 -5.51
CA TYR A 623 -20.32 31.68 -5.81
C TYR A 623 -21.26 32.24 -4.76
N LYS A 624 -22.48 32.58 -5.20
CA LYS A 624 -23.54 33.01 -4.29
C LYS A 624 -23.89 31.82 -3.39
N ASP A 625 -23.71 31.99 -2.11
CA ASP A 625 -24.19 31.08 -1.09
C ASP A 625 -25.32 31.67 -0.26
N ASN A 626 -26.06 30.83 0.46
CA ASN A 626 -27.17 31.27 1.30
C ASN A 626 -26.70 32.14 2.48
N VAL A 627 -25.46 31.98 2.93
CA VAL A 627 -24.86 32.74 4.03
C VAL A 627 -24.66 34.19 3.60
N SER A 628 -24.10 34.42 2.41
CA SER A 628 -23.97 35.78 1.83
C SER A 628 -25.31 36.48 1.70
N VAL A 629 -26.37 35.78 1.30
CA VAL A 629 -27.72 36.32 1.20
C VAL A 629 -28.28 36.64 2.58
N THR A 630 -28.07 35.79 3.56
CA THR A 630 -28.50 35.96 4.95
C THR A 630 -27.79 37.17 5.60
N ARG A 631 -26.49 37.34 5.39
CA ARG A 631 -25.72 38.50 5.87
C ARG A 631 -26.27 39.82 5.35
N LYS A 632 -26.65 39.91 4.07
CA LYS A 632 -27.31 41.10 3.51
C LYS A 632 -28.65 41.40 4.18
N LYS A 633 -29.37 40.36 4.60
CA LYS A 633 -30.66 40.45 5.27
C LYS A 633 -30.51 40.82 6.76
N TYR A 634 -29.40 40.45 7.38
CA TYR A 634 -29.13 40.70 8.81
C TYR A 634 -27.72 41.32 9.01
N PRO A 635 -27.54 42.60 8.59
CA PRO A 635 -26.20 43.24 8.60
C PRO A 635 -25.59 43.44 10.00
N LYS A 636 -26.37 43.22 11.09
CA LYS A 636 -25.87 43.33 12.47
C LYS A 636 -25.29 42.05 13.05
N ILE A 637 -25.16 40.97 12.26
CA ILE A 637 -24.53 39.72 12.69
C ILE A 637 -23.00 39.76 12.51
N GLU A 638 -22.47 40.79 11.87
CA GLU A 638 -21.02 41.03 11.78
C GLU A 638 -20.56 41.88 12.97
N ILE A 639 -20.34 41.25 14.10
CA ILE A 639 -19.54 41.81 15.20
C ILE A 639 -18.53 40.76 15.59
#